data_53a8b9beb382e1f31712bff6c7f07b2d
#
_entry.id   53a8b9beb382e1f31712bff6c7f07b2d
#
_cell.length_a   1.000
_cell.length_b   1.000
_cell.length_c   1.000
_cell.angle_alpha   90.00
_cell.angle_beta   90.00
_cell.angle_gamma   90.00
#
_symmetry.space_group_name_H-M   'P 1'
#
loop_
_entity.id
_entity.type
_entity.pdbx_description
1 polymer ?
#
loop_
_entity_poly.entity_id
_entity_poly.type
_entity_poly.pdbx_seq_one_letter_code
_entity_poly.pdbx_strand_id
1 'polypeptide(L)'
;MKFEKQLKLRILFFLVFLPVGLLFVTELTTDKYFSQSENSPLIWQEHTFQDFIDGHFGDGGANTYVSAKGRIQLINKWDLNQDGYLDLVFSNTHPHREKLDAAIYWGNGKDFDGSRSSYVPNDGAQNAVATDINRDGQMDLILPNYTNGTWDGMDSFVYYGGIEDLNQRKDSSKWGFYPFSQKITLPSRAAQHAASADLNKDGYKDIVFAFSAGFWEYRAASGGYQSPSRIYWGSKEGFKGQKMTDLPTVGASAVAIGDLDNDSWPDLVFANNGTPGNLDVNSYVYWGSSEGFDPIRITKLPTHEANWVCLEDVDGDQQLDIIFANGKGRFSYAYLNGPAGFHSNQKIKLETINAKACAVGDLNNDGHNDIFFTNHQTAGNPLTYSYLYWGSPTGFSSKKRQQFETVGAWGVSLADLNNDQFKEIIISNYKEHFSFDVPSYILWNKNGTFSDIRRTSLFTQGATGNLVADFNQDGHKDLLFMNTVSRSRGGVVPTYIYWGNQQGQYSPEQRLSLPSVDPYEWAAADLNDDGRVDFIVSNYGETVRTAQESFVYWGQKEGFSVKHRSALMGVGSAGASVSDLDQDGYLDVILSNSPRIQDTIKGAFIYWGSPDGFVVTDRGEIPSRGTSTIADLNEDGKPDIIFGGEKGVQIYWGDGSRNFSENRQSIVPDTAGISSVEVADLNRDRHLDLILTRGIDKGSRLTTGFVYWGNSQKKYVSKGRTEFETEGLITVTVGDVNQDGWLDLICPSYNTGSSRATMTRVYLGGPDGLSKNRMFELPSNAGTGSMVADFNHDGYADILIICHRSEGNPNKIGSFGDHVTESYLYWGGPDGFQANHRSEIPVRGPHFDSVVDLGNIYDRSFDFHYISSAFEYGSLKPSDITWQGETPHNSSIAFQIRTASNQKGLQTARWSGTGGFGTIYEHPQALHYLSPEHTWIQYRAILKSSPNGAVSPVLENVTITFR
;
A
#
# COMPACT_ATOMS: atom_id res chain seq x y z
N MET A 1 -26.86 -5.70 41.68
CA MET A 1 -27.19 -4.92 42.88
C MET A 1 -26.14 -3.90 43.33
N LYS A 2 -24.91 -3.93 42.88
CA LYS A 2 -23.92 -2.85 43.14
C LYS A 2 -23.89 -1.77 42.04
N PHE A 3 -24.35 -2.06 40.84
CA PHE A 3 -24.38 -1.11 39.72
C PHE A 3 -25.54 -0.11 39.76
N GLU A 4 -26.66 -0.51 40.30
CA GLU A 4 -27.83 0.41 40.44
C GLU A 4 -27.64 1.51 41.52
N LYS A 5 -26.79 1.29 42.53
CA LYS A 5 -26.52 2.32 43.52
C LYS A 5 -25.63 3.47 43.06
N GLN A 6 -24.73 3.23 42.08
CA GLN A 6 -23.92 4.31 41.54
C GLN A 6 -24.68 5.18 40.54
N LEU A 7 -25.60 4.60 39.75
CA LEU A 7 -26.42 5.35 38.83
C LEU A 7 -27.43 6.27 39.54
N LYS A 8 -28.00 5.82 40.65
CA LYS A 8 -28.93 6.66 41.47
C LYS A 8 -28.21 7.81 42.20
N LEU A 9 -26.95 7.68 42.53
CA LEU A 9 -26.19 8.76 43.18
C LEU A 9 -25.79 9.87 42.16
N ARG A 10 -25.54 9.53 40.93
CA ARG A 10 -25.25 10.53 39.87
C ARG A 10 -26.48 11.30 39.41
N ILE A 11 -27.65 10.68 39.37
CA ILE A 11 -28.92 11.36 39.04
C ILE A 11 -29.41 12.26 40.21
N LEU A 12 -29.06 11.95 41.43
CA LEU A 12 -29.43 12.80 42.56
C LEU A 12 -28.56 14.08 42.68
N PHE A 13 -27.32 14.06 42.16
CA PHE A 13 -26.47 15.25 42.12
C PHE A 13 -26.87 16.23 40.98
N PHE A 14 -27.56 15.78 39.93
CA PHE A 14 -28.00 16.64 38.82
C PHE A 14 -29.37 17.31 39.07
N LEU A 15 -30.13 16.87 40.08
CA LEU A 15 -31.49 17.38 40.37
C LEU A 15 -31.57 18.34 41.57
N VAL A 16 -30.44 18.62 42.25
CA VAL A 16 -30.44 19.50 43.43
C VAL A 16 -29.85 20.89 43.16
N PHE A 17 -29.38 21.17 41.96
CA PHE A 17 -28.77 22.45 41.56
C PHE A 17 -29.47 23.19 40.41
N LEU A 18 -30.80 23.42 40.59
CA LEU A 18 -31.53 24.50 39.89
C LEU A 18 -32.71 24.89 40.77
N PRO A 19 -32.91 26.07 41.36
CA PRO A 19 -32.57 27.39 40.88
C PRO A 19 -32.02 28.34 41.94
N VAL A 20 -31.02 29.12 41.70
CA VAL A 20 -30.93 30.57 42.08
C VAL A 20 -29.80 31.17 41.27
N GLY A 21 -30.11 32.07 40.35
CA GLY A 21 -29.10 32.85 39.67
C GLY A 21 -28.42 33.81 40.64
N LEU A 22 -27.10 33.71 40.62
CA LEU A 22 -26.18 34.82 40.91
C LEU A 22 -24.83 34.44 40.36
N LEU A 23 -24.31 35.29 39.49
CA LEU A 23 -22.92 35.24 39.02
C LEU A 23 -21.97 35.09 40.23
N PHE A 24 -21.29 33.98 40.28
CA PHE A 24 -19.91 33.95 40.76
C PHE A 24 -19.07 33.43 39.62
N VAL A 25 -18.38 34.34 38.95
CA VAL A 25 -17.13 34.00 38.24
C VAL A 25 -16.19 33.53 39.37
N THR A 26 -16.18 32.26 39.63
CA THR A 26 -15.04 31.64 40.29
C THR A 26 -14.00 31.45 39.17
N GLU A 27 -12.98 32.30 39.20
CA GLU A 27 -11.68 31.89 38.63
C GLU A 27 -11.40 30.47 39.17
N LEU A 28 -11.50 29.48 38.32
CA LEU A 28 -10.87 28.20 38.53
C LEU A 28 -9.38 28.47 38.43
N THR A 29 -8.77 28.96 39.48
CA THR A 29 -7.33 28.83 39.68
C THR A 29 -7.08 27.32 39.71
N THR A 30 -6.44 26.84 38.64
CA THR A 30 -5.81 25.53 38.63
C THR A 30 -4.97 25.42 39.89
N ASP A 31 -5.37 24.54 40.82
CA ASP A 31 -4.53 24.16 41.96
C ASP A 31 -3.31 23.44 41.43
N LYS A 32 -2.31 24.22 40.98
CA LYS A 32 -0.94 23.70 40.79
C LYS A 32 -0.46 23.28 42.15
N TYR A 33 -0.25 22.03 42.39
CA TYR A 33 0.05 21.42 43.70
C TYR A 33 1.19 22.16 44.42
N PHE A 34 0.87 22.86 45.49
CA PHE A 34 1.80 23.40 46.46
C PHE A 34 1.92 22.45 47.66
N SER A 35 3.00 21.71 47.71
CA SER A 35 3.41 21.12 49.01
C SER A 35 4.30 22.13 49.74
N GLN A 36 3.73 22.95 50.57
CA GLN A 36 4.52 23.81 51.50
C GLN A 36 4.84 23.07 52.80
N SER A 37 6.10 22.65 52.95
CA SER A 37 6.78 22.64 54.22
C SER A 37 7.69 23.91 54.22
N GLU A 38 7.84 24.61 55.32
CA GLU A 38 8.55 25.92 55.42
C GLU A 38 10.02 25.92 54.97
N ASN A 39 10.58 24.83 54.42
CA ASN A 39 11.94 24.66 53.89
C ASN A 39 12.03 23.82 52.61
N SER A 40 10.93 23.57 51.88
CA SER A 40 11.01 22.85 50.62
C SER A 40 11.07 23.86 49.45
N PRO A 41 11.91 23.61 48.43
CA PRO A 41 11.96 24.46 47.26
C PRO A 41 10.58 24.42 46.55
N LEU A 42 10.17 25.57 46.00
CA LEU A 42 9.02 25.66 45.10
C LEU A 42 9.37 24.88 43.83
N ILE A 43 8.45 24.04 43.38
CA ILE A 43 8.62 23.23 42.15
C ILE A 43 7.45 23.55 41.23
N TRP A 44 7.78 23.93 40.01
CA TRP A 44 6.84 23.99 38.88
C TRP A 44 7.08 22.75 38.02
N GLN A 45 6.10 21.88 37.97
CA GLN A 45 6.17 20.65 37.18
C GLN A 45 4.99 20.58 36.21
N GLU A 46 5.27 20.25 34.95
CA GLU A 46 4.28 19.94 33.93
C GLU A 46 4.49 18.50 33.47
N HIS A 47 3.46 17.65 33.55
CA HIS A 47 3.52 16.19 33.27
C HIS A 47 2.15 15.58 32.94
N THR A 48 1.10 16.38 32.84
CA THR A 48 -0.24 15.93 32.48
C THR A 48 -0.76 16.65 31.25
N PHE A 49 -1.80 16.10 30.63
CA PHE A 49 -2.48 16.76 29.53
C PHE A 49 -2.90 18.20 29.86
N GLN A 50 -3.47 18.40 31.06
CA GLN A 50 -3.94 19.73 31.50
C GLN A 50 -2.79 20.73 31.74
N ASP A 51 -1.61 20.23 32.10
CA ASP A 51 -0.46 21.11 32.29
C ASP A 51 0.08 21.65 30.95
N PHE A 52 0.14 20.77 29.92
CA PHE A 52 0.71 21.12 28.64
C PHE A 52 -0.27 21.79 27.68
N ILE A 53 -1.58 21.54 27.79
CA ILE A 53 -2.56 22.04 26.79
C ILE A 53 -2.68 23.56 26.78
N ASP A 54 -2.32 24.23 27.91
CA ASP A 54 -2.29 25.69 28.00
C ASP A 54 -1.05 26.34 27.31
N GLY A 55 -0.15 25.50 26.80
CA GLY A 55 1.02 25.94 26.04
C GLY A 55 0.70 26.29 24.59
N HIS A 56 1.74 26.59 23.85
CA HIS A 56 1.65 26.99 22.43
C HIS A 56 2.64 26.21 21.58
N PHE A 57 2.18 25.71 20.41
CA PHE A 57 3.01 25.02 19.46
C PHE A 57 3.61 25.98 18.42
N GLY A 58 4.92 25.87 18.18
CA GLY A 58 5.61 26.70 17.22
C GLY A 58 5.28 26.40 15.75
N ASP A 59 4.70 25.22 15.47
CA ASP A 59 4.25 24.82 14.14
C ASP A 59 2.73 24.99 13.96
N GLY A 60 2.05 25.66 14.87
CA GLY A 60 0.60 25.89 14.82
C GLY A 60 -0.24 24.63 15.01
N GLY A 61 0.34 23.57 15.56
CA GLY A 61 -0.36 22.28 15.76
C GLY A 61 -0.52 21.43 14.48
N ALA A 62 0.22 21.78 13.42
CA ALA A 62 0.16 21.02 12.17
C ALA A 62 0.78 19.61 12.29
N ASN A 63 1.85 19.50 13.09
CA ASN A 63 2.56 18.25 13.31
C ASN A 63 2.74 17.92 14.80
N THR A 64 2.65 18.91 15.70
CA THR A 64 2.89 18.76 17.14
C THR A 64 1.57 18.82 17.90
N TYR A 65 1.39 17.93 18.88
CA TYR A 65 0.21 17.91 19.75
C TYR A 65 0.57 17.44 21.16
N VAL A 66 -0.33 17.67 22.12
CA VAL A 66 -0.28 17.02 23.44
C VAL A 66 -1.17 15.81 23.40
N SER A 67 -0.61 14.62 23.61
CA SER A 67 -1.41 13.40 23.68
C SER A 67 -2.22 13.35 24.99
N ALA A 68 -3.30 12.60 24.98
CA ALA A 68 -4.15 12.40 26.15
C ALA A 68 -3.39 11.84 27.37
N LYS A 69 -2.24 11.22 27.17
CA LYS A 69 -1.32 10.77 28.23
C LYS A 69 -0.45 11.90 28.83
N GLY A 70 -0.60 13.13 28.35
CA GLY A 70 0.25 14.24 28.78
C GLY A 70 1.67 14.19 28.23
N ARG A 71 1.83 13.83 26.99
CA ARG A 71 3.11 13.81 26.27
C ARG A 71 3.08 14.79 25.12
N ILE A 72 4.14 15.56 24.92
CA ILE A 72 4.31 16.35 23.69
C ILE A 72 4.92 15.43 22.64
N GLN A 73 4.21 15.24 21.54
CA GLN A 73 4.54 14.31 20.47
C GLN A 73 4.36 14.96 19.10
N LEU A 74 4.99 14.36 18.09
CA LEU A 74 4.80 14.68 16.68
C LEU A 74 3.97 13.60 15.99
N ILE A 75 3.18 14.02 15.00
CA ILE A 75 2.46 13.10 14.12
C ILE A 75 3.50 12.44 13.20
N ASN A 76 3.83 11.17 13.44
CA ASN A 76 4.76 10.42 12.60
C ASN A 76 4.06 9.93 11.35
N LYS A 77 4.54 10.35 10.17
CA LYS A 77 3.94 10.04 8.87
C LYS A 77 4.83 9.18 7.97
N TRP A 78 6.08 8.89 8.36
CA TRP A 78 7.10 8.45 7.42
C TRP A 78 7.79 7.12 7.74
N ASP A 79 7.91 6.79 9.00
CA ASP A 79 8.51 5.57 9.52
C ASP A 79 7.40 4.73 10.14
N LEU A 80 6.76 3.91 9.31
CA LEU A 80 5.56 3.15 9.67
C LEU A 80 5.88 1.96 10.58
N ASN A 81 7.09 1.45 10.49
CA ASN A 81 7.55 0.32 11.30
C ASN A 81 8.44 0.77 12.48
N GLN A 82 8.73 2.06 12.61
CA GLN A 82 9.50 2.67 13.68
C GLN A 82 10.95 2.14 13.80
N ASP A 83 11.58 1.84 12.65
CA ASP A 83 12.96 1.35 12.60
C ASP A 83 14.02 2.45 12.39
N GLY A 84 13.60 3.70 12.22
CA GLY A 84 14.45 4.88 12.03
C GLY A 84 14.73 5.24 10.58
N TYR A 85 14.15 4.51 9.62
CA TYR A 85 14.30 4.75 8.19
C TYR A 85 12.99 5.19 7.56
N LEU A 86 13.08 6.00 6.51
CA LEU A 86 11.89 6.50 5.80
C LEU A 86 11.29 5.39 4.94
N ASP A 87 9.99 5.18 5.06
CA ASP A 87 9.22 4.26 4.24
C ASP A 87 8.53 5.00 3.10
N LEU A 88 8.33 4.34 1.97
CA LEU A 88 7.64 4.90 0.83
C LEU A 88 6.28 4.24 0.65
N VAL A 89 5.24 5.05 0.59
CA VAL A 89 3.86 4.59 0.39
C VAL A 89 3.38 5.03 -0.97
N PHE A 90 2.75 4.13 -1.71
CA PHE A 90 2.13 4.41 -3.00
C PHE A 90 0.69 3.91 -3.00
N SER A 91 -0.24 4.86 -3.03
CA SER A 91 -1.68 4.60 -3.19
C SER A 91 -1.99 4.30 -4.65
N ASN A 92 -1.82 3.05 -5.05
CA ASN A 92 -2.03 2.64 -6.44
C ASN A 92 -3.49 2.73 -6.83
N THR A 93 -3.76 3.32 -8.00
CA THR A 93 -5.12 3.53 -8.51
C THR A 93 -5.31 2.93 -9.91
N HIS A 94 -6.55 2.90 -10.36
CA HIS A 94 -6.95 2.46 -11.69
C HIS A 94 -6.63 1.01 -12.05
N PRO A 95 -7.52 0.08 -11.70
CA PRO A 95 -7.36 -1.36 -11.95
C PRO A 95 -7.56 -1.75 -13.43
N HIS A 96 -7.45 -0.82 -14.37
CA HIS A 96 -7.72 -1.10 -15.78
C HIS A 96 -6.62 -1.95 -16.44
N ARG A 97 -6.85 -3.26 -16.51
CA ARG A 97 -6.01 -4.25 -17.22
C ARG A 97 -4.62 -4.48 -16.61
N GLU A 98 -4.41 -4.09 -15.38
CA GLU A 98 -3.12 -4.26 -14.72
C GLU A 98 -3.07 -5.55 -13.93
N LYS A 99 -1.90 -6.15 -13.88
CA LYS A 99 -1.71 -7.43 -13.23
C LYS A 99 -1.31 -7.26 -11.79
N LEU A 100 -1.96 -8.05 -10.97
CA LEU A 100 -1.81 -8.01 -9.52
C LEU A 100 -0.79 -9.04 -9.07
N ASP A 101 -0.20 -8.79 -7.90
CA ASP A 101 0.68 -9.73 -7.26
C ASP A 101 -0.05 -11.03 -6.93
N ALA A 102 0.67 -12.15 -6.98
CA ALA A 102 0.17 -13.41 -6.50
C ALA A 102 0.01 -13.38 -4.98
N ALA A 103 -1.07 -13.93 -4.44
CA ALA A 103 -1.32 -13.96 -3.01
C ALA A 103 -0.98 -15.34 -2.42
N ILE A 104 -0.12 -15.38 -1.40
CA ILE A 104 0.11 -16.56 -0.57
C ILE A 104 -0.77 -16.45 0.66
N TYR A 105 -1.60 -17.46 0.92
CA TYR A 105 -2.34 -17.64 2.16
C TYR A 105 -1.64 -18.70 3.01
N TRP A 106 -1.20 -18.30 4.20
CA TRP A 106 -0.42 -19.14 5.10
C TRP A 106 -1.31 -20.11 5.86
N GLY A 107 -1.04 -21.39 5.70
CA GLY A 107 -1.77 -22.45 6.39
C GLY A 107 -1.38 -22.61 7.86
N ASN A 108 -2.19 -23.30 8.62
CA ASN A 108 -1.94 -23.67 10.01
C ASN A 108 -2.26 -25.13 10.31
N GLY A 109 -2.45 -25.92 9.24
CA GLY A 109 -2.80 -27.34 9.32
C GLY A 109 -4.24 -27.63 9.71
N LYS A 110 -5.13 -26.61 9.77
CA LYS A 110 -6.56 -26.77 10.12
C LYS A 110 -7.47 -25.96 9.23
N ASP A 111 -7.12 -24.72 8.97
CA ASP A 111 -7.92 -23.77 8.20
C ASP A 111 -7.04 -22.70 7.55
N PHE A 112 -7.66 -21.85 6.75
CA PHE A 112 -7.06 -20.67 6.14
C PHE A 112 -7.86 -19.44 6.53
N ASP A 113 -7.17 -18.47 7.12
CA ASP A 113 -7.71 -17.17 7.46
C ASP A 113 -7.19 -16.14 6.45
N GLY A 114 -8.08 -15.41 5.82
CA GLY A 114 -7.74 -14.34 4.86
C GLY A 114 -6.84 -13.24 5.43
N SER A 115 -6.74 -13.14 6.74
CA SER A 115 -5.84 -12.22 7.42
C SER A 115 -4.37 -12.67 7.42
N ARG A 116 -4.08 -13.94 7.12
CA ARG A 116 -2.72 -14.51 7.06
C ARG A 116 -2.29 -14.66 5.62
N SER A 117 -1.95 -13.57 4.97
CA SER A 117 -1.53 -13.58 3.56
C SER A 117 -0.30 -12.70 3.31
N SER A 118 0.43 -13.05 2.26
CA SER A 118 1.56 -12.29 1.70
C SER A 118 1.42 -12.21 0.19
N TYR A 119 2.17 -11.31 -0.45
CA TYR A 119 2.08 -11.08 -1.88
C TYR A 119 3.42 -11.27 -2.57
N VAL A 120 3.41 -11.91 -3.74
CA VAL A 120 4.59 -12.16 -4.56
C VAL A 120 4.48 -11.38 -5.86
N PRO A 121 5.41 -10.46 -6.13
CA PRO A 121 5.42 -9.69 -7.35
C PRO A 121 5.53 -10.58 -8.60
N ASN A 122 4.68 -10.32 -9.60
CA ASN A 122 4.75 -11.00 -10.88
C ASN A 122 4.26 -10.12 -12.03
N ASP A 123 4.56 -10.52 -13.27
CA ASP A 123 4.08 -9.86 -14.48
C ASP A 123 3.01 -10.71 -15.15
N GLY A 124 1.96 -10.96 -14.36
CA GLY A 124 0.77 -11.67 -14.76
C GLY A 124 0.94 -13.13 -15.04
N ALA A 125 1.62 -13.80 -14.18
CA ALA A 125 1.64 -15.24 -14.16
C ALA A 125 0.21 -15.79 -14.01
N GLN A 126 -0.14 -16.75 -14.84
CA GLN A 126 -1.46 -17.41 -14.79
C GLN A 126 -1.39 -18.74 -14.05
N ASN A 127 -0.19 -19.24 -13.86
CA ASN A 127 0.12 -20.45 -13.13
C ASN A 127 1.45 -20.32 -12.39
N ALA A 128 1.80 -21.33 -11.59
CA ALA A 128 3.04 -21.40 -10.85
C ALA A 128 3.51 -22.85 -10.66
N VAL A 129 4.81 -23.04 -10.43
CA VAL A 129 5.40 -24.32 -10.04
C VAL A 129 6.25 -24.12 -8.79
N ALA A 130 6.01 -24.92 -7.75
CA ALA A 130 6.86 -24.99 -6.58
C ALA A 130 7.72 -26.26 -6.61
N THR A 131 9.02 -26.07 -6.45
CA THR A 131 9.99 -27.17 -6.45
C THR A 131 11.34 -26.67 -5.94
N ASP A 132 12.11 -27.53 -5.29
CA ASP A 132 13.52 -27.26 -5.02
C ASP A 132 14.32 -27.43 -6.33
N ILE A 133 14.62 -26.30 -7.01
CA ILE A 133 15.23 -26.32 -8.33
C ILE A 133 16.77 -26.26 -8.29
N ASN A 134 17.32 -25.74 -7.19
CA ASN A 134 18.75 -25.58 -6.99
C ASN A 134 19.35 -26.62 -6.03
N ARG A 135 18.52 -27.47 -5.44
CA ARG A 135 18.88 -28.52 -4.47
C ARG A 135 19.46 -27.98 -3.15
N ASP A 136 18.95 -26.88 -2.68
CA ASP A 136 19.33 -26.32 -1.37
C ASP A 136 18.40 -26.79 -0.22
N GLY A 137 17.39 -27.57 -0.55
CA GLY A 137 16.40 -28.07 0.40
C GLY A 137 15.27 -27.08 0.70
N GLN A 138 15.22 -25.94 -0.01
CA GLN A 138 14.16 -24.95 0.13
C GLN A 138 13.16 -25.06 -1.04
N MET A 139 11.96 -24.56 -0.81
CA MET A 139 10.95 -24.51 -1.86
C MET A 139 11.14 -23.27 -2.72
N ASP A 140 11.46 -23.44 -4.00
CA ASP A 140 11.54 -22.39 -4.99
C ASP A 140 10.21 -22.21 -5.73
N LEU A 141 10.00 -21.05 -6.34
CA LEU A 141 8.78 -20.69 -7.06
C LEU A 141 9.12 -20.24 -8.49
N ILE A 142 8.53 -20.88 -9.47
CA ILE A 142 8.63 -20.51 -10.88
C ILE A 142 7.31 -19.86 -11.30
N LEU A 143 7.37 -18.63 -11.81
CA LEU A 143 6.23 -17.85 -12.29
C LEU A 143 6.35 -17.63 -13.81
N PRO A 144 5.61 -18.38 -14.64
CA PRO A 144 5.51 -18.14 -16.07
C PRO A 144 4.69 -16.85 -16.31
N ASN A 145 5.35 -15.75 -16.63
CA ASN A 145 4.71 -14.46 -16.84
C ASN A 145 4.09 -14.39 -18.24
N TYR A 146 2.79 -14.09 -18.29
CA TYR A 146 2.02 -14.08 -19.53
C TYR A 146 1.97 -12.71 -20.20
N THR A 147 1.61 -11.66 -19.49
CA THR A 147 1.51 -10.29 -20.00
C THR A 147 1.32 -9.30 -18.84
N ASN A 148 1.90 -8.13 -18.93
CA ASN A 148 1.65 -7.04 -17.95
C ASN A 148 0.39 -6.21 -18.28
N GLY A 149 -0.46 -6.70 -19.20
CA GLY A 149 -1.65 -5.98 -19.65
C GLY A 149 -1.44 -5.19 -20.93
N THR A 150 -0.22 -4.77 -21.25
CA THR A 150 0.14 -4.02 -22.46
C THR A 150 1.15 -4.74 -23.33
N TRP A 151 2.00 -5.58 -22.75
CA TRP A 151 3.08 -6.29 -23.43
C TRP A 151 3.08 -7.79 -23.07
N ASP A 152 3.33 -8.65 -24.06
CA ASP A 152 3.37 -10.11 -23.93
C ASP A 152 4.78 -10.71 -24.04
N GLY A 153 5.79 -9.89 -24.20
CA GLY A 153 7.21 -10.28 -24.22
C GLY A 153 7.86 -10.23 -22.83
N MET A 154 7.11 -10.60 -21.79
CA MET A 154 7.59 -10.56 -20.41
C MET A 154 8.53 -11.72 -20.11
N ASP A 155 9.59 -11.45 -19.35
CA ASP A 155 10.43 -12.49 -18.78
C ASP A 155 9.69 -13.22 -17.65
N SER A 156 9.87 -14.53 -17.54
CA SER A 156 9.37 -15.34 -16.43
C SER A 156 10.31 -15.26 -15.25
N PHE A 157 9.79 -15.44 -14.04
CA PHE A 157 10.55 -15.31 -12.81
C PHE A 157 10.79 -16.66 -12.16
N VAL A 158 11.98 -16.83 -11.60
CA VAL A 158 12.30 -17.91 -10.66
C VAL A 158 12.73 -17.25 -9.36
N TYR A 159 11.98 -17.52 -8.31
CA TYR A 159 12.26 -17.08 -6.95
C TYR A 159 12.88 -18.24 -6.17
N TYR A 160 14.09 -18.07 -5.67
CA TYR A 160 14.74 -19.05 -4.83
C TYR A 160 14.28 -18.93 -3.39
N GLY A 161 13.88 -20.04 -2.79
CA GLY A 161 13.51 -20.14 -1.39
C GLY A 161 14.67 -19.88 -0.44
N GLY A 162 14.37 -19.87 0.84
CA GLY A 162 15.34 -19.72 1.91
C GLY A 162 15.70 -18.28 2.23
N ILE A 163 15.51 -17.92 3.49
CA ILE A 163 15.98 -16.69 4.09
C ILE A 163 17.30 -17.03 4.79
N GLU A 164 18.35 -16.23 4.58
CA GLU A 164 19.66 -16.44 5.21
C GLU A 164 19.62 -16.41 6.75
N ASP A 165 18.62 -15.71 7.34
CA ASP A 165 18.46 -15.62 8.79
C ASP A 165 17.29 -16.48 9.29
N LEU A 166 17.63 -17.64 9.85
CA LEU A 166 16.67 -18.57 10.48
C LEU A 166 15.93 -17.96 11.69
N ASN A 167 16.42 -16.87 12.28
CA ASN A 167 15.75 -16.18 13.36
C ASN A 167 14.57 -15.32 12.84
N GLN A 168 14.63 -14.87 11.60
CA GLN A 168 13.49 -14.24 10.94
C GLN A 168 12.37 -15.24 10.61
N ARG A 169 12.69 -16.53 10.44
CA ARG A 169 11.71 -17.59 10.24
C ARG A 169 10.82 -17.88 11.44
N LYS A 170 11.31 -17.66 12.67
CA LYS A 170 10.55 -17.92 13.90
C LYS A 170 9.44 -16.92 14.14
N ASP A 171 9.45 -15.81 13.42
CA ASP A 171 8.45 -14.77 13.49
C ASP A 171 7.63 -14.74 12.19
N SER A 172 7.04 -15.89 11.83
CA SER A 172 6.12 -16.04 10.69
C SER A 172 4.83 -15.21 10.86
N SER A 173 4.69 -14.50 11.98
CA SER A 173 3.64 -13.52 12.23
C SER A 173 3.94 -12.15 11.59
N LYS A 174 5.16 -11.91 11.09
CA LYS A 174 5.48 -10.62 10.45
C LYS A 174 4.75 -10.47 9.12
N TRP A 175 3.92 -9.46 9.04
CA TRP A 175 3.19 -9.06 7.86
C TRP A 175 4.16 -8.71 6.74
N GLY A 176 3.87 -9.15 5.52
CA GLY A 176 4.76 -8.98 4.39
C GLY A 176 5.95 -9.93 4.38
N PHE A 177 5.88 -11.04 5.13
CA PHE A 177 6.91 -12.08 5.07
C PHE A 177 7.10 -12.55 3.62
N TYR A 178 8.32 -12.39 3.13
CA TYR A 178 8.71 -12.79 1.80
C TYR A 178 9.64 -14.01 1.90
N PRO A 179 9.19 -15.21 1.50
CA PRO A 179 9.92 -16.45 1.78
C PRO A 179 11.09 -16.73 0.83
N PHE A 180 11.42 -15.80 -0.07
CA PHE A 180 12.38 -16.01 -1.15
C PHE A 180 13.63 -15.16 -0.95
N SER A 181 14.80 -15.75 -1.15
CA SER A 181 16.11 -15.13 -0.94
C SER A 181 16.65 -14.41 -2.18
N GLN A 182 16.26 -14.85 -3.37
CA GLN A 182 16.74 -14.33 -4.64
C GLN A 182 15.71 -14.51 -5.74
N LYS A 183 15.69 -13.58 -6.70
CA LYS A 183 14.94 -13.67 -7.95
C LYS A 183 15.87 -13.67 -9.14
N ILE A 184 15.61 -14.53 -10.12
CA ILE A 184 16.20 -14.45 -11.46
C ILE A 184 15.10 -14.34 -12.52
N THR A 185 15.48 -13.85 -13.70
CA THR A 185 14.61 -13.71 -14.85
C THR A 185 15.05 -14.64 -15.97
N LEU A 186 14.08 -15.31 -16.60
CA LEU A 186 14.29 -16.18 -17.77
C LEU A 186 13.52 -15.58 -18.95
N PRO A 187 14.20 -15.24 -20.07
CA PRO A 187 13.54 -14.71 -21.26
C PRO A 187 12.41 -15.62 -21.74
N SER A 188 11.21 -15.10 -21.72
CA SER A 188 10.01 -15.82 -22.15
C SER A 188 9.10 -14.96 -23.01
N ARG A 189 8.00 -15.52 -23.47
CA ARG A 189 7.04 -14.80 -24.28
C ARG A 189 5.66 -15.39 -24.13
N ALA A 190 4.76 -14.62 -23.51
CA ALA A 190 3.41 -15.09 -23.23
C ALA A 190 3.38 -16.48 -22.59
N ALA A 191 4.25 -16.70 -21.58
CA ALA A 191 4.32 -17.98 -20.88
C ALA A 191 3.05 -18.18 -20.04
N GLN A 192 2.22 -19.15 -20.38
CA GLN A 192 0.99 -19.45 -19.63
C GLN A 192 1.20 -20.49 -18.54
N HIS A 193 2.10 -21.44 -18.78
CA HIS A 193 2.36 -22.55 -17.88
C HIS A 193 3.82 -22.89 -17.83
N ALA A 194 4.25 -23.48 -16.73
CA ALA A 194 5.54 -24.12 -16.59
C ALA A 194 5.41 -25.51 -15.98
N ALA A 195 6.37 -26.36 -16.25
CA ALA A 195 6.59 -27.64 -15.56
C ALA A 195 8.09 -27.83 -15.33
N SER A 196 8.47 -28.60 -14.32
CA SER A 196 9.87 -28.82 -13.97
C SER A 196 10.15 -30.28 -13.62
N ALA A 197 11.20 -30.83 -14.25
CA ALA A 197 11.75 -32.17 -13.98
C ALA A 197 13.20 -32.23 -14.45
N ASP A 198 13.94 -33.24 -14.04
CA ASP A 198 15.26 -33.59 -14.58
C ASP A 198 15.05 -34.36 -15.88
N LEU A 199 14.97 -33.63 -17.00
CA LEU A 199 14.63 -34.19 -18.33
C LEU A 199 15.77 -34.89 -18.99
N ASN A 200 17.02 -34.52 -18.68
CA ASN A 200 18.23 -35.09 -19.27
C ASN A 200 18.97 -36.03 -18.32
N LYS A 201 18.44 -36.24 -17.11
CA LYS A 201 19.00 -37.08 -16.04
C LYS A 201 20.42 -36.69 -15.63
N ASP A 202 20.74 -35.38 -15.69
CA ASP A 202 22.01 -34.88 -15.22
C ASP A 202 21.99 -34.56 -13.70
N GLY A 203 20.86 -34.71 -13.08
CA GLY A 203 20.62 -34.53 -11.67
C GLY A 203 20.14 -33.14 -11.32
N TYR A 204 20.00 -32.19 -12.24
CA TYR A 204 19.42 -30.88 -12.01
C TYR A 204 18.06 -30.78 -12.69
N LYS A 205 17.13 -30.03 -12.04
CA LYS A 205 15.82 -29.84 -12.65
C LYS A 205 15.87 -28.82 -13.75
N ASP A 206 15.18 -29.13 -14.86
CA ASP A 206 14.95 -28.28 -16.00
C ASP A 206 13.59 -27.60 -15.88
N ILE A 207 13.37 -26.52 -16.61
CA ILE A 207 12.08 -25.81 -16.67
C ILE A 207 11.57 -25.83 -18.11
N VAL A 208 10.32 -26.25 -18.29
CA VAL A 208 9.61 -26.20 -19.57
C VAL A 208 8.55 -25.12 -19.49
N PHE A 209 8.60 -24.15 -20.39
CA PHE A 209 7.53 -23.15 -20.52
C PHE A 209 6.64 -23.45 -21.73
N ALA A 210 5.33 -23.45 -21.52
CA ALA A 210 4.31 -23.43 -22.55
C ALA A 210 4.04 -22.00 -22.99
N PHE A 211 4.38 -21.64 -24.24
CA PHE A 211 4.16 -20.31 -24.78
C PHE A 211 2.88 -20.27 -25.60
N SER A 212 1.98 -19.42 -25.19
CA SER A 212 0.74 -19.13 -25.87
C SER A 212 0.93 -18.06 -26.95
N ALA A 213 -0.05 -17.91 -27.82
CA ALA A 213 -0.14 -16.75 -28.69
C ALA A 213 -0.56 -15.52 -27.87
N GLY A 214 0.24 -14.46 -27.89
CA GLY A 214 0.03 -13.24 -27.14
C GLY A 214 -1.32 -12.55 -27.38
N PHE A 215 -1.69 -11.63 -26.48
CA PHE A 215 -2.97 -10.90 -26.49
C PHE A 215 -3.13 -9.99 -27.72
N TRP A 216 -4.34 -9.65 -28.05
CA TRP A 216 -5.00 -9.01 -29.20
C TRP A 216 -4.21 -8.08 -30.14
N GLU A 217 -3.22 -7.36 -29.70
CA GLU A 217 -2.66 -6.25 -30.46
C GLU A 217 -1.27 -6.50 -31.06
N TYR A 218 -0.50 -7.47 -30.53
CA TYR A 218 0.84 -7.83 -31.02
C TYR A 218 0.89 -8.98 -32.02
N ARG A 219 -0.26 -9.55 -32.34
CA ARG A 219 -0.42 -10.74 -33.19
C ARG A 219 0.14 -10.58 -34.61
N ALA A 220 0.20 -9.36 -35.13
CA ALA A 220 0.68 -9.08 -36.50
C ALA A 220 2.17 -8.75 -36.60
N ALA A 221 2.76 -8.18 -35.54
CA ALA A 221 4.15 -7.66 -35.61
C ALA A 221 5.20 -8.69 -35.20
N SER A 222 4.85 -9.79 -34.53
CA SER A 222 5.79 -10.72 -33.90
C SER A 222 5.83 -12.16 -34.47
N GLY A 223 5.33 -12.35 -35.67
CA GLY A 223 5.45 -13.64 -36.38
C GLY A 223 4.39 -14.69 -36.08
N GLY A 224 3.28 -14.32 -35.39
CA GLY A 224 2.09 -15.15 -35.32
C GLY A 224 2.05 -16.15 -34.15
N TYR A 225 0.97 -16.93 -34.13
CA TYR A 225 0.56 -17.93 -33.12
C TYR A 225 1.44 -19.18 -33.01
N GLN A 226 2.59 -19.21 -33.68
CA GLN A 226 3.52 -20.33 -33.70
C GLN A 226 4.79 -19.97 -32.93
N SER A 227 4.66 -19.44 -31.70
CA SER A 227 5.80 -19.35 -30.81
C SER A 227 6.16 -20.74 -30.30
N PRO A 228 7.40 -21.23 -30.50
CA PRO A 228 7.82 -22.49 -29.93
C PRO A 228 7.82 -22.39 -28.40
N SER A 229 7.33 -23.39 -27.72
CA SER A 229 7.55 -23.58 -26.28
C SER A 229 9.02 -23.86 -26.00
N ARG A 230 9.50 -23.72 -24.78
CA ARG A 230 10.93 -23.68 -24.49
C ARG A 230 11.31 -24.49 -23.25
N ILE A 231 12.41 -25.23 -23.37
CA ILE A 231 13.11 -25.88 -22.25
C ILE A 231 14.30 -25.00 -21.87
N TYR A 232 14.43 -24.69 -20.59
CA TYR A 232 15.61 -24.14 -19.94
C TYR A 232 16.30 -25.26 -19.17
N TRP A 233 17.54 -25.56 -19.55
CA TRP A 233 18.32 -26.64 -18.97
C TRP A 233 18.95 -26.17 -17.66
N GLY A 234 18.65 -26.86 -16.58
CA GLY A 234 19.24 -26.66 -15.28
C GLY A 234 20.72 -27.08 -15.24
N SER A 235 21.43 -26.62 -14.25
CA SER A 235 22.82 -27.00 -14.02
C SER A 235 23.24 -26.68 -12.58
N LYS A 236 24.45 -27.11 -12.19
CA LYS A 236 25.02 -26.74 -10.90
C LYS A 236 25.11 -25.22 -10.65
N GLU A 237 25.29 -24.46 -11.72
CA GLU A 237 25.31 -22.99 -11.68
C GLU A 237 23.89 -22.36 -11.81
N GLY A 238 22.85 -23.16 -11.69
CA GLY A 238 21.47 -22.77 -12.00
C GLY A 238 21.27 -22.58 -13.49
N PHE A 239 20.51 -21.55 -13.89
CA PHE A 239 20.22 -21.25 -15.29
C PHE A 239 21.19 -20.20 -15.91
N LYS A 240 22.42 -20.09 -15.37
CA LYS A 240 23.46 -19.21 -15.90
C LYS A 240 23.87 -19.64 -17.30
N GLY A 241 23.95 -18.68 -18.23
CA GLY A 241 24.23 -18.95 -19.64
C GLY A 241 23.02 -19.36 -20.47
N GLN A 242 21.83 -19.52 -19.86
CA GLN A 242 20.55 -19.73 -20.54
C GLN A 242 20.58 -20.79 -21.67
N LYS A 243 21.16 -21.96 -21.39
CA LYS A 243 21.10 -23.09 -22.33
C LYS A 243 19.63 -23.48 -22.50
N MET A 244 19.11 -23.47 -23.72
CA MET A 244 17.71 -23.67 -24.02
C MET A 244 17.48 -24.48 -25.30
N THR A 245 16.30 -25.10 -25.38
CA THR A 245 15.80 -25.80 -26.58
C THR A 245 14.37 -25.35 -26.87
N ASP A 246 14.11 -24.96 -28.11
CA ASP A 246 12.78 -24.59 -28.59
C ASP A 246 12.04 -25.79 -29.20
N LEU A 247 10.80 -26.00 -28.77
CA LEU A 247 9.91 -27.06 -29.27
C LEU A 247 8.68 -26.43 -29.96
N PRO A 248 8.43 -26.74 -31.25
CA PRO A 248 7.28 -26.24 -31.99
C PRO A 248 5.93 -26.58 -31.32
N THR A 249 5.11 -25.56 -31.00
CA THR A 249 3.75 -25.73 -30.45
C THR A 249 2.77 -24.79 -31.17
N VAL A 250 1.46 -24.92 -30.91
CA VAL A 250 0.41 -24.10 -31.52
C VAL A 250 -0.41 -23.40 -30.41
N GLY A 251 0.12 -22.30 -29.90
CA GLY A 251 -0.50 -21.59 -28.79
C GLY A 251 -0.64 -22.48 -27.55
N ALA A 252 0.47 -23.04 -27.08
CA ALA A 252 0.44 -23.94 -25.93
C ALA A 252 -0.01 -23.21 -24.67
N SER A 253 -1.04 -23.72 -24.00
CA SER A 253 -1.61 -23.18 -22.78
C SER A 253 -1.14 -23.90 -21.52
N ALA A 254 -0.77 -25.17 -21.66
CA ALA A 254 -0.24 -25.98 -20.57
C ALA A 254 0.76 -27.02 -21.06
N VAL A 255 1.62 -27.47 -20.15
CA VAL A 255 2.54 -28.60 -20.35
C VAL A 255 2.53 -29.50 -19.13
N ALA A 256 2.56 -30.82 -19.36
CA ALA A 256 2.73 -31.82 -18.33
C ALA A 256 3.94 -32.73 -18.69
N ILE A 257 4.58 -33.27 -17.66
CA ILE A 257 5.77 -34.14 -17.77
C ILE A 257 5.46 -35.50 -17.15
N GLY A 258 5.76 -36.55 -17.84
CA GLY A 258 5.60 -37.94 -17.35
C GLY A 258 6.28 -38.92 -18.27
N ASP A 259 6.62 -40.10 -17.78
CA ASP A 259 7.12 -41.22 -18.58
C ASP A 259 5.88 -42.00 -19.12
N LEU A 260 5.52 -41.75 -20.37
CA LEU A 260 4.29 -42.25 -20.98
C LEU A 260 4.46 -43.61 -21.70
N ASP A 261 5.69 -43.96 -22.08
CA ASP A 261 5.97 -45.22 -22.75
C ASP A 261 6.80 -46.20 -21.87
N ASN A 262 7.02 -45.79 -20.57
CA ASN A 262 7.77 -46.57 -19.59
C ASN A 262 9.22 -46.87 -20.00
N ASP A 263 9.84 -45.99 -20.81
CA ASP A 263 11.23 -46.09 -21.21
C ASP A 263 12.19 -45.40 -20.19
N SER A 264 11.61 -44.89 -19.11
CA SER A 264 12.26 -44.12 -18.04
C SER A 264 12.70 -42.70 -18.42
N TRP A 265 12.56 -42.24 -19.64
CA TRP A 265 12.81 -40.84 -20.01
C TRP A 265 11.50 -40.03 -19.87
N PRO A 266 11.57 -38.86 -19.25
CA PRO A 266 10.36 -38.02 -19.16
C PRO A 266 9.91 -37.51 -20.53
N ASP A 267 8.62 -37.62 -20.83
CA ASP A 267 7.95 -37.11 -22.00
C ASP A 267 7.24 -35.80 -21.69
N LEU A 268 6.98 -34.97 -22.72
CA LEU A 268 6.29 -33.71 -22.59
C LEU A 268 4.95 -33.75 -23.32
N VAL A 269 3.87 -33.36 -22.65
CA VAL A 269 2.55 -33.21 -23.25
C VAL A 269 2.15 -31.72 -23.23
N PHE A 270 2.00 -31.16 -24.44
CA PHE A 270 1.52 -29.79 -24.58
C PHE A 270 0.03 -29.74 -24.94
N ALA A 271 -0.77 -29.04 -24.11
CA ALA A 271 -2.12 -28.66 -24.47
C ALA A 271 -2.08 -27.47 -25.41
N ASN A 272 -2.41 -27.65 -26.66
CA ASN A 272 -2.44 -26.60 -27.66
C ASN A 272 -3.84 -25.95 -27.72
N ASN A 273 -3.91 -24.67 -27.43
CA ASN A 273 -5.14 -23.88 -27.43
C ASN A 273 -5.56 -23.44 -28.84
N GLY A 274 -4.62 -23.48 -29.77
CA GLY A 274 -4.87 -23.09 -31.17
C GLY A 274 -4.60 -21.63 -31.46
N THR A 275 -5.24 -21.16 -32.52
CA THR A 275 -5.10 -19.78 -33.00
C THR A 275 -6.49 -19.16 -33.17
N PRO A 276 -6.65 -17.80 -33.11
CA PRO A 276 -7.92 -17.16 -33.43
C PRO A 276 -8.39 -17.57 -34.83
N GLY A 277 -9.59 -18.13 -34.89
CA GLY A 277 -10.17 -18.66 -36.11
C GLY A 277 -9.92 -20.16 -36.35
N ASN A 278 -8.98 -20.79 -35.60
CA ASN A 278 -8.77 -22.24 -35.63
C ASN A 278 -8.43 -22.76 -34.24
N LEU A 279 -9.45 -23.15 -33.47
CA LEU A 279 -9.35 -23.71 -32.13
C LEU A 279 -9.39 -25.24 -32.12
N ASP A 280 -9.64 -25.84 -33.29
CA ASP A 280 -9.66 -27.29 -33.48
C ASP A 280 -8.28 -27.73 -33.96
N VAL A 281 -7.35 -27.89 -33.02
CA VAL A 281 -5.95 -28.23 -33.27
C VAL A 281 -5.54 -29.49 -32.51
N ASN A 282 -4.43 -30.08 -32.91
CA ASN A 282 -3.87 -31.19 -32.16
C ASN A 282 -3.03 -30.66 -30.98
N SER A 283 -3.16 -31.31 -29.84
CA SER A 283 -2.18 -31.26 -28.74
C SER A 283 -1.04 -32.23 -29.05
N TYR A 284 0.14 -32.00 -28.49
CA TYR A 284 1.35 -32.74 -28.85
C TYR A 284 1.97 -33.48 -27.70
N VAL A 285 2.39 -34.74 -27.94
CA VAL A 285 3.29 -35.51 -27.08
C VAL A 285 4.67 -35.47 -27.73
N TYR A 286 5.67 -34.97 -27.03
CA TYR A 286 7.08 -35.06 -27.37
C TYR A 286 7.72 -36.17 -26.54
N TRP A 287 8.27 -37.15 -27.25
CA TRP A 287 8.89 -38.31 -26.62
C TRP A 287 10.32 -38.01 -26.19
N GLY A 288 10.61 -38.19 -24.93
CA GLY A 288 11.95 -38.05 -24.36
C GLY A 288 12.90 -39.16 -24.81
N SER A 289 14.18 -38.96 -24.69
CA SER A 289 15.23 -39.96 -24.95
C SER A 289 16.58 -39.49 -24.43
N SER A 290 17.60 -40.35 -24.46
CA SER A 290 18.99 -40.00 -24.13
C SER A 290 19.58 -38.89 -25.02
N GLU A 291 18.99 -38.67 -26.21
CA GLU A 291 19.39 -37.63 -27.15
C GLU A 291 18.59 -36.34 -26.97
N GLY A 292 17.69 -36.29 -25.96
CA GLY A 292 16.74 -35.20 -25.72
C GLY A 292 15.45 -35.37 -26.54
N PHE A 293 14.84 -34.25 -26.92
CA PHE A 293 13.56 -34.17 -27.64
C PHE A 293 13.75 -33.89 -29.13
N ASP A 294 13.30 -34.81 -29.98
CA ASP A 294 13.29 -34.62 -31.44
C ASP A 294 11.97 -33.93 -31.86
N PRO A 295 12.01 -32.70 -32.46
CA PRO A 295 10.82 -32.00 -32.95
C PRO A 295 9.99 -32.75 -34.00
N ILE A 296 10.53 -33.81 -34.59
CA ILE A 296 9.86 -34.63 -35.60
C ILE A 296 9.18 -35.85 -34.98
N ARG A 297 9.70 -36.37 -33.86
CA ARG A 297 9.16 -37.51 -33.12
C ARG A 297 8.05 -37.07 -32.17
N ILE A 298 6.85 -36.77 -32.72
CA ILE A 298 5.70 -36.31 -31.95
C ILE A 298 4.44 -37.13 -32.22
N THR A 299 3.63 -37.36 -31.19
CA THR A 299 2.26 -37.87 -31.32
C THR A 299 1.27 -36.69 -31.28
N LYS A 300 0.32 -36.71 -32.22
CA LYS A 300 -0.69 -35.66 -32.38
C LYS A 300 -2.05 -36.16 -31.94
N LEU A 301 -2.63 -35.53 -30.88
CA LEU A 301 -3.93 -35.87 -30.32
C LEU A 301 -4.94 -34.76 -30.60
N PRO A 302 -6.06 -35.04 -31.34
CA PRO A 302 -7.07 -34.02 -31.64
C PRO A 302 -7.75 -33.45 -30.41
N THR A 303 -7.70 -32.13 -30.23
CA THR A 303 -8.32 -31.40 -29.13
C THR A 303 -9.17 -30.22 -29.64
N HIS A 304 -9.95 -29.58 -28.74
CA HIS A 304 -10.77 -28.41 -29.05
C HIS A 304 -10.45 -27.28 -28.07
N GLU A 305 -9.59 -26.35 -28.42
CA GLU A 305 -9.14 -25.28 -27.51
C GLU A 305 -8.69 -25.89 -26.19
N ALA A 306 -7.67 -26.79 -26.22
CA ALA A 306 -7.17 -27.40 -25.00
C ALA A 306 -6.54 -26.35 -24.12
N ASN A 307 -7.15 -26.09 -22.94
CA ASN A 307 -6.68 -25.11 -21.97
C ASN A 307 -5.71 -25.72 -20.96
N TRP A 308 -5.85 -27.00 -20.68
CA TRP A 308 -5.08 -27.71 -19.65
C TRP A 308 -4.85 -29.17 -19.99
N VAL A 309 -3.85 -29.75 -19.35
CA VAL A 309 -3.53 -31.17 -19.44
C VAL A 309 -3.17 -31.74 -18.06
N CYS A 310 -3.74 -32.90 -17.74
CA CYS A 310 -3.39 -33.74 -16.59
C CYS A 310 -2.86 -35.07 -17.06
N LEU A 311 -1.92 -35.67 -16.33
CA LEU A 311 -1.41 -37.02 -16.53
C LEU A 311 -1.71 -37.83 -15.29
N GLU A 312 -2.43 -38.97 -15.45
CA GLU A 312 -2.74 -39.91 -14.36
C GLU A 312 -3.27 -41.22 -14.94
N ASP A 313 -3.04 -42.30 -14.28
CA ASP A 313 -3.68 -43.60 -14.60
C ASP A 313 -5.15 -43.53 -14.17
N VAL A 314 -6.07 -43.36 -15.12
CA VAL A 314 -7.50 -43.22 -14.84
C VAL A 314 -8.33 -44.49 -15.09
N ASP A 315 -7.75 -45.51 -15.65
CA ASP A 315 -8.43 -46.81 -15.85
C ASP A 315 -7.82 -47.95 -15.04
N GLY A 316 -6.71 -47.73 -14.31
CA GLY A 316 -6.09 -48.66 -13.38
C GLY A 316 -5.15 -49.68 -14.04
N ASP A 317 -4.65 -49.39 -15.26
CA ASP A 317 -3.75 -50.28 -16.00
C ASP A 317 -2.25 -50.02 -15.72
N GLN A 318 -1.93 -49.06 -14.84
CA GLN A 318 -0.59 -48.62 -14.42
C GLN A 318 0.20 -47.87 -15.52
N GLN A 319 -0.47 -47.39 -16.55
CA GLN A 319 0.10 -46.48 -17.54
C GLN A 319 -0.52 -45.12 -17.37
N LEU A 320 0.27 -44.05 -17.58
CA LEU A 320 -0.24 -42.71 -17.51
C LEU A 320 -1.13 -42.37 -18.72
N ASP A 321 -2.35 -41.97 -18.45
CA ASP A 321 -3.30 -41.43 -19.42
C ASP A 321 -3.20 -39.91 -19.54
N ILE A 322 -3.74 -39.37 -20.63
CA ILE A 322 -3.72 -37.92 -20.90
C ILE A 322 -5.12 -37.34 -20.85
N ILE A 323 -5.39 -36.41 -19.92
CA ILE A 323 -6.67 -35.74 -19.78
C ILE A 323 -6.54 -34.30 -20.23
N PHE A 324 -7.28 -33.90 -21.28
CA PHE A 324 -7.34 -32.53 -21.76
C PHE A 324 -8.63 -31.83 -21.32
N ALA A 325 -8.51 -30.69 -20.67
CA ALA A 325 -9.63 -29.76 -20.43
C ALA A 325 -9.85 -28.88 -21.68
N ASN A 326 -10.96 -29.11 -22.39
CA ASN A 326 -11.28 -28.41 -23.63
C ASN A 326 -12.18 -27.17 -23.37
N GLY A 327 -11.79 -26.01 -23.85
CA GLY A 327 -12.56 -24.77 -23.77
C GLY A 327 -13.72 -24.68 -24.76
N LYS A 328 -13.60 -25.35 -25.90
CA LYS A 328 -14.60 -25.36 -26.96
C LYS A 328 -15.35 -26.69 -27.03
N GLY A 329 -16.65 -26.64 -27.34
CA GLY A 329 -17.48 -27.81 -27.44
C GLY A 329 -18.11 -28.24 -26.12
N ARG A 330 -18.66 -29.48 -26.09
CA ARG A 330 -19.36 -30.04 -24.92
C ARG A 330 -18.51 -31.06 -24.14
N PHE A 331 -17.31 -31.38 -24.58
CA PHE A 331 -16.55 -32.50 -24.05
C PHE A 331 -15.07 -32.13 -23.85
N SER A 332 -14.56 -32.46 -22.67
CA SER A 332 -13.16 -32.70 -22.42
C SER A 332 -12.81 -34.16 -22.74
N TYR A 333 -11.53 -34.49 -22.96
CA TYR A 333 -11.09 -35.78 -23.43
C TYR A 333 -10.08 -36.42 -22.49
N ALA A 334 -10.28 -37.69 -22.14
CA ALA A 334 -9.25 -38.55 -21.60
C ALA A 334 -8.80 -39.53 -22.67
N TYR A 335 -7.54 -39.47 -23.09
CA TYR A 335 -6.90 -40.39 -24.00
C TYR A 335 -6.24 -41.51 -23.17
N LEU A 336 -6.79 -42.71 -23.28
CA LEU A 336 -6.22 -43.87 -22.58
C LEU A 336 -4.95 -44.33 -23.29
N ASN A 337 -3.92 -44.58 -22.50
CA ASN A 337 -2.71 -45.26 -22.94
C ASN A 337 -2.94 -46.74 -23.03
N GLY A 338 -2.18 -47.44 -23.80
CA GLY A 338 -2.29 -48.87 -23.90
C GLY A 338 -1.06 -49.48 -24.62
N PRO A 339 -0.98 -50.78 -24.79
CA PRO A 339 0.20 -51.47 -25.34
C PRO A 339 0.67 -50.96 -26.74
N ALA A 340 -0.20 -50.25 -27.43
CA ALA A 340 0.08 -49.68 -28.75
C ALA A 340 0.27 -48.11 -28.69
N GLY A 341 0.33 -47.56 -27.49
CA GLY A 341 0.38 -46.10 -27.25
C GLY A 341 -0.97 -45.43 -27.45
N PHE A 342 -0.95 -44.08 -27.59
CA PHE A 342 -2.14 -43.28 -27.74
C PHE A 342 -2.73 -43.29 -29.15
N HIS A 343 -4.03 -43.57 -29.24
CA HIS A 343 -4.77 -43.53 -30.50
C HIS A 343 -5.84 -42.45 -30.51
N SER A 344 -5.91 -41.68 -31.57
CA SER A 344 -6.85 -40.57 -31.74
C SER A 344 -8.34 -40.96 -31.62
N ASN A 345 -8.64 -42.23 -31.84
CA ASN A 345 -9.99 -42.80 -31.78
C ASN A 345 -10.35 -43.41 -30.41
N GLN A 346 -9.37 -43.67 -29.53
CA GLN A 346 -9.54 -44.26 -28.20
C GLN A 346 -9.50 -43.14 -27.14
N LYS A 347 -10.66 -42.53 -26.93
CA LYS A 347 -10.81 -41.52 -25.91
C LYS A 347 -12.17 -41.56 -25.22
N ILE A 348 -12.17 -41.27 -23.94
CA ILE A 348 -13.38 -41.04 -23.16
C ILE A 348 -13.80 -39.57 -23.36
N LYS A 349 -15.10 -39.38 -23.57
CA LYS A 349 -15.70 -38.04 -23.68
C LYS A 349 -16.43 -37.71 -22.39
N LEU A 350 -15.95 -36.68 -21.69
CA LEU A 350 -16.51 -36.16 -20.44
C LEU A 350 -17.20 -34.84 -20.70
N GLU A 351 -18.48 -34.73 -20.39
CA GLU A 351 -19.21 -33.44 -20.58
C GLU A 351 -18.64 -32.34 -19.73
N THR A 352 -18.26 -31.22 -20.34
CA THR A 352 -17.76 -30.02 -19.66
C THR A 352 -18.32 -28.77 -20.34
N ILE A 353 -18.19 -27.63 -19.68
CA ILE A 353 -18.69 -26.32 -20.19
C ILE A 353 -17.55 -25.33 -20.16
N ASN A 354 -16.89 -25.12 -21.29
CA ASN A 354 -15.74 -24.20 -21.36
C ASN A 354 -14.73 -24.50 -20.25
N ALA A 355 -14.23 -25.74 -20.23
CA ALA A 355 -13.31 -26.18 -19.18
C ALA A 355 -11.98 -25.43 -19.25
N LYS A 356 -11.46 -25.01 -18.10
CA LYS A 356 -10.20 -24.27 -18.00
C LYS A 356 -9.07 -25.09 -17.41
N ALA A 357 -9.38 -25.95 -16.43
CA ALA A 357 -8.39 -26.86 -15.84
C ALA A 357 -9.01 -28.19 -15.46
N CYS A 358 -8.15 -29.17 -15.22
CA CYS A 358 -8.49 -30.47 -14.59
C CYS A 358 -7.53 -30.73 -13.43
N ALA A 359 -8.01 -31.54 -12.47
CA ALA A 359 -7.19 -32.17 -11.45
C ALA A 359 -7.67 -33.60 -11.25
N VAL A 360 -6.76 -34.53 -11.01
CA VAL A 360 -7.05 -35.97 -10.92
C VAL A 360 -6.48 -36.52 -9.63
N GLY A 361 -7.22 -37.41 -9.00
CA GLY A 361 -6.79 -38.13 -7.80
C GLY A 361 -7.96 -38.85 -7.12
N ASP A 362 -7.66 -39.88 -6.35
CA ASP A 362 -8.64 -40.58 -5.53
C ASP A 362 -9.07 -39.67 -4.36
N LEU A 363 -10.30 -39.14 -4.41
CA LEU A 363 -10.86 -38.22 -3.44
C LEU A 363 -11.72 -38.89 -2.37
N ASN A 364 -12.14 -40.14 -2.61
CA ASN A 364 -12.99 -40.90 -1.69
C ASN A 364 -12.27 -42.12 -1.11
N ASN A 365 -10.98 -42.31 -1.47
CA ASN A 365 -10.14 -43.45 -1.05
C ASN A 365 -10.74 -44.83 -1.44
N ASP A 366 -11.40 -44.91 -2.63
CA ASP A 366 -11.96 -46.18 -3.14
C ASP A 366 -11.02 -46.92 -4.08
N GLY A 367 -9.84 -46.38 -4.35
CA GLY A 367 -8.79 -46.93 -5.21
C GLY A 367 -8.97 -46.59 -6.69
N HIS A 368 -9.89 -45.70 -7.04
CA HIS A 368 -10.09 -45.22 -8.41
C HIS A 368 -9.90 -43.70 -8.46
N ASN A 369 -9.13 -43.25 -9.43
CA ASN A 369 -8.89 -41.79 -9.60
C ASN A 369 -10.17 -41.09 -10.09
N ASP A 370 -10.50 -40.01 -9.44
CA ASP A 370 -11.59 -39.07 -9.76
C ASP A 370 -11.06 -37.88 -10.58
N ILE A 371 -11.91 -37.26 -11.40
CA ILE A 371 -11.51 -36.12 -12.23
C ILE A 371 -12.37 -34.90 -11.89
N PHE A 372 -11.75 -33.82 -11.46
CA PHE A 372 -12.40 -32.51 -11.31
C PHE A 372 -12.09 -31.62 -12.51
N PHE A 373 -13.14 -31.00 -13.10
CA PHE A 373 -13.01 -29.99 -14.14
C PHE A 373 -13.55 -28.65 -13.65
N THR A 374 -12.76 -27.59 -13.75
CA THR A 374 -13.27 -26.22 -13.64
C THR A 374 -13.95 -25.80 -14.92
N ASN A 375 -15.18 -25.30 -14.81
CA ASN A 375 -15.97 -24.75 -15.91
C ASN A 375 -16.07 -23.23 -15.74
N HIS A 376 -15.74 -22.48 -16.81
CA HIS A 376 -15.57 -21.03 -16.70
C HIS A 376 -16.87 -20.25 -16.86
N GLN A 377 -17.70 -20.60 -17.86
CA GLN A 377 -18.94 -19.86 -18.12
C GLN A 377 -19.92 -20.67 -18.95
N THR A 378 -21.21 -20.46 -18.70
CA THR A 378 -22.30 -21.02 -19.48
C THR A 378 -22.99 -19.93 -20.28
N ALA A 379 -22.90 -19.95 -21.61
CA ALA A 379 -23.49 -18.94 -22.50
C ALA A 379 -23.16 -17.49 -22.11
N GLY A 380 -21.92 -17.27 -21.66
CA GLY A 380 -21.47 -15.94 -21.22
C GLY A 380 -21.76 -15.60 -19.75
N ASN A 381 -22.48 -16.46 -19.02
CA ASN A 381 -22.69 -16.32 -17.59
C ASN A 381 -21.58 -17.01 -16.81
N PRO A 382 -20.78 -16.28 -16.01
CA PRO A 382 -19.69 -16.83 -15.20
C PRO A 382 -20.19 -17.61 -13.96
N LEU A 383 -21.43 -17.38 -13.49
CA LEU A 383 -22.04 -18.22 -12.47
C LEU A 383 -22.42 -19.55 -13.13
N THR A 384 -21.66 -20.58 -12.85
CA THR A 384 -21.79 -21.89 -13.48
C THR A 384 -21.40 -23.01 -12.52
N TYR A 385 -21.43 -24.25 -12.99
CA TYR A 385 -21.06 -25.40 -12.19
C TYR A 385 -19.76 -26.02 -12.70
N SER A 386 -18.80 -26.24 -11.79
CA SER A 386 -17.66 -27.13 -12.01
C SER A 386 -18.03 -28.55 -11.69
N TYR A 387 -17.34 -29.52 -12.28
CA TYR A 387 -17.78 -30.89 -12.29
C TYR A 387 -16.74 -31.86 -11.71
N LEU A 388 -17.17 -32.72 -10.75
CA LEU A 388 -16.44 -33.85 -10.24
C LEU A 388 -17.01 -35.15 -10.85
N TYR A 389 -16.19 -35.87 -11.58
CA TYR A 389 -16.48 -37.20 -12.08
C TYR A 389 -15.86 -38.23 -11.16
N TRP A 390 -16.71 -39.01 -10.52
CA TRP A 390 -16.26 -40.13 -9.69
C TRP A 390 -15.77 -41.28 -10.54
N GLY A 391 -14.56 -41.76 -10.25
CA GLY A 391 -14.00 -42.98 -10.85
C GLY A 391 -14.75 -44.23 -10.44
N SER A 392 -14.52 -45.30 -11.17
CA SER A 392 -15.04 -46.63 -10.82
C SER A 392 -14.41 -47.72 -11.70
N PRO A 393 -14.48 -49.01 -11.32
CA PRO A 393 -13.98 -50.12 -12.15
C PRO A 393 -14.53 -50.17 -13.58
N THR A 394 -15.62 -49.47 -13.84
CA THR A 394 -16.25 -49.37 -15.18
C THR A 394 -16.01 -48.04 -15.88
N GLY A 395 -15.04 -47.25 -15.37
CA GLY A 395 -14.71 -45.90 -15.85
C GLY A 395 -15.71 -44.83 -15.37
N PHE A 396 -15.76 -43.71 -16.09
CA PHE A 396 -16.52 -42.52 -15.73
C PHE A 396 -17.91 -42.50 -16.34
N SER A 397 -18.87 -41.89 -15.60
CA SER A 397 -20.23 -41.73 -16.07
C SER A 397 -20.80 -40.34 -15.68
N SER A 398 -21.47 -39.68 -16.60
CA SER A 398 -22.20 -38.43 -16.33
C SER A 398 -23.32 -38.60 -15.28
N LYS A 399 -23.81 -39.83 -15.05
CA LYS A 399 -24.77 -40.13 -13.98
C LYS A 399 -24.15 -40.15 -12.57
N LYS A 400 -22.83 -40.31 -12.47
CA LYS A 400 -22.07 -40.32 -11.22
C LYS A 400 -21.27 -39.03 -11.04
N ARG A 401 -21.68 -37.95 -11.72
CA ARG A 401 -21.06 -36.64 -11.65
C ARG A 401 -21.68 -35.79 -10.53
N GLN A 402 -20.85 -35.17 -9.72
CA GLN A 402 -21.25 -34.13 -8.77
C GLN A 402 -20.98 -32.74 -9.34
N GLN A 403 -21.78 -31.73 -8.96
CA GLN A 403 -21.69 -30.38 -9.42
C GLN A 403 -21.46 -29.42 -8.25
N PHE A 404 -20.63 -28.39 -8.45
CA PHE A 404 -20.33 -27.38 -7.46
C PHE A 404 -20.52 -26.00 -8.09
N GLU A 405 -21.22 -25.10 -7.40
CA GLU A 405 -21.35 -23.72 -7.84
C GLU A 405 -20.01 -22.99 -7.80
N THR A 406 -19.60 -22.41 -8.92
CA THR A 406 -18.36 -21.67 -9.09
C THR A 406 -18.57 -20.37 -9.85
N VAL A 407 -17.62 -19.43 -9.71
CA VAL A 407 -17.73 -18.10 -10.29
C VAL A 407 -16.61 -17.87 -11.29
N GLY A 408 -16.90 -18.22 -12.56
CA GLY A 408 -15.90 -18.12 -13.60
C GLY A 408 -14.64 -18.92 -13.30
N ALA A 409 -14.78 -20.14 -12.76
CA ALA A 409 -13.67 -20.95 -12.31
C ALA A 409 -12.61 -21.16 -13.39
N TRP A 410 -11.33 -21.09 -12.99
CA TRP A 410 -10.19 -21.21 -13.91
C TRP A 410 -9.23 -22.32 -13.49
N GLY A 411 -8.54 -22.20 -12.36
CA GLY A 411 -7.56 -23.18 -11.87
C GLY A 411 -8.14 -24.11 -10.80
N VAL A 412 -7.52 -25.29 -10.62
CA VAL A 412 -7.84 -26.24 -9.57
C VAL A 412 -6.61 -27.01 -9.12
N SER A 413 -6.50 -27.30 -7.82
CA SER A 413 -5.54 -28.21 -7.21
C SER A 413 -6.22 -29.12 -6.20
N LEU A 414 -5.60 -30.28 -5.95
CA LEU A 414 -6.03 -31.27 -4.95
C LEU A 414 -4.92 -31.42 -3.91
N ALA A 415 -5.23 -31.28 -2.63
CA ALA A 415 -4.28 -31.49 -1.55
C ALA A 415 -5.00 -31.81 -0.24
N ASP A 416 -4.41 -32.67 0.56
CA ASP A 416 -4.81 -32.85 1.96
C ASP A 416 -4.26 -31.69 2.79
N LEU A 417 -5.09 -30.68 3.08
CA LEU A 417 -4.71 -29.43 3.74
C LEU A 417 -4.72 -29.52 5.26
N ASN A 418 -5.47 -30.48 5.80
CA ASN A 418 -5.70 -30.63 7.23
C ASN A 418 -5.09 -31.92 7.81
N ASN A 419 -4.39 -32.69 6.97
CA ASN A 419 -3.74 -33.98 7.30
C ASN A 419 -4.72 -35.06 7.80
N ASP A 420 -5.93 -35.11 7.23
CA ASP A 420 -6.93 -36.12 7.55
C ASP A 420 -6.98 -37.32 6.57
N GLN A 421 -6.05 -37.33 5.59
CA GLN A 421 -5.87 -38.31 4.51
C GLN A 421 -6.92 -38.20 3.38
N PHE A 422 -7.78 -37.19 3.40
CA PHE A 422 -8.68 -36.89 2.31
C PHE A 422 -8.28 -35.57 1.65
N LYS A 423 -8.13 -35.53 0.33
CA LYS A 423 -7.72 -34.32 -0.38
C LYS A 423 -8.91 -33.36 -0.50
N GLU A 424 -8.66 -32.07 -0.19
CA GLU A 424 -9.53 -30.93 -0.51
C GLU A 424 -9.42 -30.56 -1.98
N ILE A 425 -10.45 -29.85 -2.48
CA ILE A 425 -10.46 -29.24 -3.81
C ILE A 425 -10.30 -27.73 -3.65
N ILE A 426 -9.23 -27.17 -4.19
CA ILE A 426 -8.95 -25.74 -4.18
C ILE A 426 -9.26 -25.16 -5.55
N ILE A 427 -10.20 -24.20 -5.64
CA ILE A 427 -10.71 -23.66 -6.91
C ILE A 427 -10.35 -22.16 -6.99
N SER A 428 -9.67 -21.78 -8.06
CA SER A 428 -9.44 -20.39 -8.41
C SER A 428 -10.61 -19.85 -9.23
N ASN A 429 -11.31 -18.84 -8.69
CA ASN A 429 -12.40 -18.17 -9.39
C ASN A 429 -11.90 -16.89 -10.04
N TYR A 430 -12.26 -16.66 -11.31
CA TYR A 430 -11.69 -15.60 -12.12
C TYR A 430 -12.55 -14.35 -12.18
N LYS A 431 -13.86 -14.46 -12.40
CA LYS A 431 -14.74 -13.30 -12.55
C LYS A 431 -16.22 -13.61 -12.35
N GLU A 432 -16.95 -12.59 -11.92
CA GLU A 432 -18.41 -12.51 -11.96
C GLU A 432 -18.83 -11.34 -12.86
N HIS A 433 -19.57 -11.60 -13.94
CA HIS A 433 -20.03 -10.58 -14.92
C HIS A 433 -19.01 -9.47 -15.21
N PHE A 434 -18.97 -8.43 -14.38
CA PHE A 434 -18.11 -7.26 -14.53
C PHE A 434 -17.04 -7.14 -13.43
N SER A 435 -17.08 -7.99 -12.39
CA SER A 435 -16.13 -8.01 -11.29
C SER A 435 -15.12 -9.15 -11.41
N PHE A 436 -13.86 -8.85 -11.14
CA PHE A 436 -12.79 -9.82 -10.98
C PHE A 436 -12.45 -10.03 -9.48
N ASP A 437 -13.03 -9.22 -8.59
CA ASP A 437 -12.92 -9.37 -7.15
C ASP A 437 -13.93 -10.42 -6.71
N VAL A 438 -13.56 -11.68 -6.88
CA VAL A 438 -14.39 -12.84 -6.55
C VAL A 438 -13.61 -13.78 -5.64
N PRO A 439 -14.24 -14.35 -4.62
CA PRO A 439 -13.56 -15.27 -3.74
C PRO A 439 -13.23 -16.56 -4.46
N SER A 440 -12.03 -17.09 -4.25
CA SER A 440 -11.65 -18.46 -4.56
C SER A 440 -12.08 -19.39 -3.42
N TYR A 441 -12.23 -20.67 -3.70
CA TYR A 441 -12.86 -21.62 -2.79
C TYR A 441 -11.95 -22.76 -2.39
N ILE A 442 -12.02 -23.18 -1.12
CA ILE A 442 -11.58 -24.49 -0.64
C ILE A 442 -12.85 -25.30 -0.36
N LEU A 443 -13.06 -26.39 -1.07
CA LEU A 443 -14.11 -27.36 -0.78
C LEU A 443 -13.53 -28.44 0.15
N TRP A 444 -14.00 -28.45 1.38
CA TRP A 444 -13.52 -29.39 2.39
C TRP A 444 -14.09 -30.78 2.17
N ASN A 445 -13.19 -31.76 2.09
CA ASN A 445 -13.52 -33.16 2.05
C ASN A 445 -13.89 -33.65 3.46
N LYS A 446 -14.92 -34.40 3.59
CA LYS A 446 -15.26 -35.11 4.83
C LYS A 446 -15.48 -36.57 4.55
N ASN A 447 -14.47 -37.38 4.81
CA ASN A 447 -14.51 -38.85 4.59
C ASN A 447 -14.99 -39.20 3.17
N GLY A 448 -14.40 -38.61 2.14
CA GLY A 448 -14.72 -38.85 0.75
C GLY A 448 -16.02 -38.20 0.25
N THR A 449 -16.52 -37.15 0.97
CA THR A 449 -17.74 -36.44 0.56
C THR A 449 -17.56 -34.94 0.57
N PHE A 450 -18.10 -34.28 -0.44
CA PHE A 450 -18.11 -32.84 -0.58
C PHE A 450 -19.51 -32.23 -0.47
N SER A 451 -19.58 -30.94 -0.07
CA SER A 451 -20.82 -30.18 -0.03
C SER A 451 -20.51 -28.68 -0.19
N ASP A 452 -21.33 -27.95 -0.93
CA ASP A 452 -21.18 -26.49 -1.13
C ASP A 452 -21.23 -25.68 0.18
N ILE A 453 -21.90 -26.16 1.21
CA ILE A 453 -21.94 -25.51 2.52
C ILE A 453 -20.66 -25.71 3.33
N ARG A 454 -19.80 -26.64 2.97
CA ARG A 454 -18.51 -26.89 3.61
C ARG A 454 -17.38 -26.31 2.75
N ARG A 455 -17.41 -24.98 2.55
CA ARG A 455 -16.36 -24.28 1.82
C ARG A 455 -15.82 -23.10 2.58
N THR A 456 -14.52 -22.85 2.43
CA THR A 456 -13.88 -21.60 2.82
C THR A 456 -13.76 -20.72 1.58
N SER A 457 -14.08 -19.43 1.74
CA SER A 457 -13.93 -18.44 0.71
C SER A 457 -12.74 -17.56 1.03
N LEU A 458 -11.74 -17.50 0.14
CA LEU A 458 -10.57 -16.65 0.25
C LEU A 458 -10.66 -15.51 -0.77
N PHE A 459 -10.38 -14.30 -0.35
CA PHE A 459 -10.43 -13.15 -1.25
C PHE A 459 -9.35 -13.26 -2.33
N THR A 460 -9.74 -13.20 -3.60
CA THR A 460 -8.83 -13.19 -4.75
C THR A 460 -9.27 -12.20 -5.82
N GLN A 461 -8.37 -11.87 -6.74
CA GLN A 461 -8.60 -10.89 -7.79
C GLN A 461 -8.28 -11.48 -9.15
N GLY A 462 -9.32 -11.93 -9.84
CA GLY A 462 -9.17 -12.61 -11.13
C GLY A 462 -8.21 -13.77 -11.05
N ALA A 463 -8.37 -14.65 -10.05
CA ALA A 463 -7.47 -15.77 -9.87
C ALA A 463 -7.56 -16.78 -11.02
N THR A 464 -6.45 -17.06 -11.69
CA THR A 464 -6.36 -18.00 -12.82
C THR A 464 -5.73 -19.33 -12.45
N GLY A 465 -4.92 -19.38 -11.41
CA GLY A 465 -4.27 -20.60 -10.93
C GLY A 465 -4.11 -20.59 -9.43
N ASN A 466 -3.89 -21.76 -8.87
CA ASN A 466 -3.44 -21.92 -7.50
C ASN A 466 -2.37 -23.00 -7.41
N LEU A 467 -1.62 -22.96 -6.32
CA LEU A 467 -0.54 -23.89 -6.03
C LEU A 467 -0.53 -24.15 -4.52
N VAL A 468 -0.27 -25.39 -4.16
CA VAL A 468 -0.17 -25.84 -2.76
C VAL A 468 1.28 -26.24 -2.48
N ALA A 469 1.91 -25.58 -1.52
CA ALA A 469 3.26 -25.91 -1.05
C ALA A 469 3.45 -25.41 0.39
N ASP A 470 4.45 -25.92 1.08
CA ASP A 470 4.92 -25.39 2.37
C ASP A 470 6.08 -24.42 2.05
N PHE A 471 5.74 -23.13 1.82
CA PHE A 471 6.73 -22.12 1.41
C PHE A 471 7.63 -21.65 2.56
N ASN A 472 7.14 -21.72 3.78
CA ASN A 472 7.86 -21.30 4.97
C ASN A 472 8.48 -22.45 5.77
N GLN A 473 8.27 -23.68 5.34
CA GLN A 473 8.77 -24.92 5.95
C GLN A 473 8.37 -25.07 7.43
N ASP A 474 7.14 -24.65 7.78
CA ASP A 474 6.59 -24.84 9.12
C ASP A 474 5.87 -26.18 9.30
N GLY A 475 5.83 -27.02 8.27
CA GLY A 475 5.17 -28.30 8.25
C GLY A 475 3.69 -28.25 7.86
N HIS A 476 3.17 -27.06 7.52
CA HIS A 476 1.81 -26.86 7.06
C HIS A 476 1.79 -26.41 5.60
N LYS A 477 0.75 -26.81 4.88
CA LYS A 477 0.61 -26.41 3.48
C LYS A 477 0.03 -25.01 3.38
N ASP A 478 0.61 -24.20 2.48
CA ASP A 478 0.18 -22.87 2.14
C ASP A 478 -0.51 -22.87 0.77
N LEU A 479 -1.30 -21.85 0.50
CA LEU A 479 -2.01 -21.69 -0.78
C LEU A 479 -1.56 -20.42 -1.49
N LEU A 480 -0.97 -20.56 -2.68
CA LEU A 480 -0.63 -19.44 -3.56
C LEU A 480 -1.72 -19.29 -4.62
N PHE A 481 -2.30 -18.10 -4.77
CA PHE A 481 -3.24 -17.74 -5.82
C PHE A 481 -2.64 -16.74 -6.82
N MET A 482 -2.73 -17.07 -8.12
CA MET A 482 -2.29 -16.20 -9.21
C MET A 482 -3.40 -15.20 -9.54
N ASN A 483 -3.33 -14.01 -8.93
CA ASN A 483 -4.21 -12.89 -9.25
C ASN A 483 -3.77 -12.23 -10.56
N THR A 484 -4.66 -12.06 -11.53
CA THR A 484 -4.25 -11.56 -12.85
C THR A 484 -4.85 -10.24 -13.28
N VAL A 485 -6.06 -9.93 -12.88
CA VAL A 485 -6.74 -8.70 -13.32
C VAL A 485 -7.78 -8.28 -12.29
N SER A 486 -7.71 -7.05 -11.82
CA SER A 486 -8.86 -6.36 -11.28
C SER A 486 -9.49 -5.53 -12.41
N ARG A 487 -10.72 -5.82 -12.78
CA ARG A 487 -11.47 -5.10 -13.82
C ARG A 487 -12.79 -4.56 -13.33
N SER A 488 -13.02 -4.63 -12.05
CA SER A 488 -14.16 -3.94 -11.48
C SER A 488 -13.88 -2.44 -11.54
N ARG A 489 -14.81 -1.69 -12.03
CA ARG A 489 -14.94 -0.29 -11.67
C ARG A 489 -15.21 -0.26 -10.18
N GLY A 490 -14.19 0.07 -9.33
CA GLY A 490 -14.20 -0.06 -7.88
C GLY A 490 -13.38 -1.24 -7.35
N GLY A 491 -12.36 -1.67 -8.09
CA GLY A 491 -11.53 -2.81 -7.72
C GLY A 491 -10.64 -2.57 -6.52
N VAL A 492 -10.40 -3.64 -5.78
CA VAL A 492 -9.40 -3.66 -4.73
C VAL A 492 -8.02 -3.60 -5.39
N VAL A 493 -7.33 -2.49 -5.22
CA VAL A 493 -5.94 -2.30 -5.64
C VAL A 493 -5.10 -2.16 -4.39
N PRO A 494 -3.99 -2.88 -4.25
CA PRO A 494 -3.19 -2.75 -3.04
C PRO A 494 -2.49 -1.40 -2.97
N THR A 495 -2.50 -0.79 -1.80
CA THR A 495 -1.53 0.23 -1.44
C THR A 495 -0.20 -0.45 -1.15
N TYR A 496 0.88 0.04 -1.73
CA TYR A 496 2.23 -0.47 -1.50
C TYR A 496 2.93 0.35 -0.43
N ILE A 497 3.53 -0.35 0.54
CA ILE A 497 4.47 0.22 1.50
C ILE A 497 5.83 -0.42 1.22
N TYR A 498 6.79 0.37 0.78
CA TYR A 498 8.18 -0.05 0.60
C TYR A 498 8.96 0.31 1.87
N TRP A 499 9.46 -0.71 2.54
CA TRP A 499 10.26 -0.52 3.74
C TRP A 499 11.62 0.08 3.40
N GLY A 500 11.99 1.14 4.12
CA GLY A 500 13.27 1.80 3.96
C GLY A 500 14.42 1.07 4.65
N ASN A 501 15.64 1.47 4.32
CA ASN A 501 16.85 1.05 5.01
C ASN A 501 17.90 2.16 4.99
N GLN A 502 19.01 1.95 5.68
CA GLN A 502 20.07 2.94 5.82
C GLN A 502 20.65 3.43 4.48
N GLN A 503 20.57 2.63 3.41
CA GLN A 503 21.07 2.97 2.09
C GLN A 503 20.02 3.59 1.18
N GLY A 504 18.79 3.84 1.67
CA GLY A 504 17.69 4.32 0.87
C GLY A 504 17.25 3.33 -0.23
N GLN A 505 17.45 2.03 -0.02
CA GLN A 505 17.10 1.01 -1.00
C GLN A 505 15.68 0.51 -0.78
N TYR A 506 14.91 0.46 -1.86
CA TYR A 506 13.53 0.01 -1.89
C TYR A 506 13.36 -1.08 -2.94
N SER A 507 12.80 -2.22 -2.56
CA SER A 507 12.67 -3.40 -3.42
C SER A 507 11.25 -3.93 -3.42
N PRO A 508 10.68 -4.32 -4.57
CA PRO A 508 9.37 -4.95 -4.63
C PRO A 508 9.24 -6.21 -3.80
N GLU A 509 10.36 -6.89 -3.55
CA GLU A 509 10.44 -8.09 -2.74
C GLU A 509 10.35 -7.81 -1.23
N GLN A 510 10.62 -6.56 -0.83
CA GLN A 510 10.58 -6.09 0.56
C GLN A 510 9.51 -5.02 0.77
N ARG A 511 8.35 -5.18 0.17
CA ARG A 511 7.22 -4.28 0.35
C ARG A 511 6.04 -4.98 1.00
N LEU A 512 5.21 -4.21 1.69
CA LEU A 512 3.89 -4.63 2.14
C LEU A 512 2.85 -4.18 1.11
N SER A 513 1.87 -5.04 0.84
CA SER A 513 0.72 -4.74 -0.01
C SER A 513 -0.55 -4.81 0.83
N LEU A 514 -1.17 -3.66 1.12
CA LEU A 514 -2.41 -3.59 1.89
C LEU A 514 -3.62 -3.49 0.97
N PRO A 515 -4.64 -4.35 1.10
CA PRO A 515 -5.88 -4.25 0.34
C PRO A 515 -6.56 -2.90 0.55
N SER A 516 -6.85 -2.20 -0.54
CA SER A 516 -7.57 -0.92 -0.55
C SER A 516 -8.50 -0.88 -1.76
N VAL A 517 -9.44 0.09 -1.81
CA VAL A 517 -10.45 0.16 -2.87
C VAL A 517 -10.28 1.46 -3.63
N ASP A 518 -9.55 1.40 -4.76
CA ASP A 518 -9.16 2.57 -5.54
C ASP A 518 -8.58 3.67 -4.62
N PRO A 519 -7.47 3.39 -3.91
CA PRO A 519 -6.90 4.28 -2.91
C PRO A 519 -6.42 5.56 -3.58
N TYR A 520 -6.59 6.68 -2.88
CA TYR A 520 -6.29 7.99 -3.46
C TYR A 520 -5.20 8.73 -2.70
N GLU A 521 -5.35 8.81 -1.40
CA GLU A 521 -4.40 9.46 -0.49
C GLU A 521 -4.32 8.66 0.81
N TRP A 522 -3.31 8.90 1.61
CA TRP A 522 -3.09 8.22 2.87
C TRP A 522 -2.61 9.18 3.95
N ALA A 523 -2.72 8.76 5.21
CA ALA A 523 -2.12 9.43 6.35
C ALA A 523 -1.65 8.38 7.36
N ALA A 524 -0.72 8.75 8.23
CA ALA A 524 -0.25 7.89 9.29
C ALA A 524 -0.02 8.69 10.58
N ALA A 525 -0.37 8.11 11.70
CA ALA A 525 -0.16 8.65 13.04
C ALA A 525 -0.48 7.58 14.08
N ASP A 526 -0.06 7.77 15.32
CA ASP A 526 -0.54 6.99 16.47
C ASP A 526 -1.93 7.51 16.87
N LEU A 527 -2.99 6.94 16.27
CA LEU A 527 -4.37 7.41 16.42
C LEU A 527 -5.03 6.99 17.72
N ASN A 528 -4.54 5.93 18.36
CA ASN A 528 -5.10 5.36 19.58
C ASN A 528 -4.20 5.56 20.80
N ASP A 529 -3.10 6.29 20.64
CA ASP A 529 -2.10 6.58 21.66
C ASP A 529 -1.52 5.30 22.31
N ASP A 530 -1.31 4.24 21.48
CA ASP A 530 -0.72 2.97 21.96
C ASP A 530 0.81 2.91 21.81
N GLY A 531 1.40 3.89 21.14
CA GLY A 531 2.82 4.01 20.87
C GLY A 531 3.24 3.40 19.53
N ARG A 532 2.29 3.03 18.66
CA ARG A 532 2.54 2.52 17.32
C ARG A 532 1.87 3.41 16.28
N VAL A 533 2.50 3.47 15.12
CA VAL A 533 1.93 4.20 13.99
C VAL A 533 0.77 3.39 13.40
N ASP A 534 -0.39 4.01 13.25
CA ASP A 534 -1.54 3.52 12.52
C ASP A 534 -1.54 4.10 11.11
N PHE A 535 -2.19 3.41 10.17
CA PHE A 535 -2.18 3.78 8.76
C PHE A 535 -3.58 3.93 8.20
N ILE A 536 -3.89 5.10 7.65
CA ILE A 536 -5.18 5.43 7.05
C ILE A 536 -5.05 5.41 5.54
N VAL A 537 -5.98 4.74 4.84
CA VAL A 537 -6.09 4.78 3.38
C VAL A 537 -7.45 5.34 3.00
N SER A 538 -7.46 6.49 2.32
CA SER A 538 -8.67 7.03 1.74
C SER A 538 -9.02 6.29 0.45
N ASN A 539 -10.23 5.72 0.37
CA ASN A 539 -10.71 4.97 -0.77
C ASN A 539 -11.67 5.81 -1.60
N TYR A 540 -11.30 6.05 -2.86
CA TYR A 540 -12.09 6.86 -3.78
C TYR A 540 -13.31 6.11 -4.34
N GLY A 541 -13.11 4.84 -4.71
CA GLY A 541 -14.12 4.02 -5.36
C GLY A 541 -14.45 4.49 -6.79
N GLU A 542 -14.89 3.60 -7.64
CA GLU A 542 -15.09 3.89 -9.07
C GLU A 542 -16.43 4.43 -9.47
N THR A 543 -17.46 4.11 -8.70
CA THR A 543 -18.78 4.65 -8.98
C THR A 543 -19.04 5.86 -8.10
N VAL A 544 -18.91 7.01 -8.68
CA VAL A 544 -19.17 8.35 -8.14
C VAL A 544 -20.49 8.50 -7.37
N ARG A 545 -21.17 7.40 -7.02
CA ARG A 545 -22.52 7.38 -6.46
C ARG A 545 -22.69 6.52 -5.21
N THR A 546 -21.67 5.80 -4.78
CA THR A 546 -21.78 4.91 -3.61
C THR A 546 -20.89 5.37 -2.48
N ALA A 547 -21.40 5.27 -1.26
CA ALA A 547 -20.60 5.36 -0.07
C ALA A 547 -19.50 4.28 -0.14
N GLN A 548 -18.24 4.68 0.05
CA GLN A 548 -17.08 3.80 0.03
C GLN A 548 -16.38 3.87 1.37
N GLU A 549 -16.10 2.72 1.93
CA GLU A 549 -15.31 2.65 3.17
C GLU A 549 -13.85 2.98 2.89
N SER A 550 -13.29 3.90 3.65
CA SER A 550 -11.86 4.11 3.84
C SER A 550 -11.38 3.27 5.01
N PHE A 551 -10.11 2.88 5.04
CA PHE A 551 -9.62 1.95 6.04
C PHE A 551 -8.59 2.59 6.97
N VAL A 552 -8.72 2.33 8.26
CA VAL A 552 -7.69 2.55 9.28
C VAL A 552 -7.11 1.19 9.60
N TYR A 553 -5.84 0.97 9.29
CA TYR A 553 -5.06 -0.20 9.67
C TYR A 553 -4.34 0.11 10.97
N TRP A 554 -4.76 -0.55 12.05
CA TRP A 554 -4.17 -0.37 13.37
C TRP A 554 -2.79 -1.01 13.45
N GLY A 555 -1.80 -0.24 13.88
CA GLY A 555 -0.43 -0.71 14.07
C GLY A 555 -0.34 -1.82 15.11
N GLN A 556 0.36 -2.90 14.78
CA GLN A 556 0.61 -4.01 15.68
C GLN A 556 2.10 -4.24 15.78
N LYS A 557 2.54 -4.95 16.81
CA LYS A 557 3.95 -5.34 16.93
C LYS A 557 4.46 -6.06 15.69
N GLU A 558 3.56 -6.79 15.03
CA GLU A 558 3.82 -7.58 13.83
C GLU A 558 3.58 -6.80 12.52
N GLY A 559 3.22 -5.53 12.59
CA GLY A 559 2.88 -4.66 11.45
C GLY A 559 1.37 -4.55 11.19
N PHE A 560 0.98 -4.25 9.94
CA PHE A 560 -0.41 -3.97 9.56
C PHE A 560 -1.15 -5.19 9.04
N SER A 561 -2.48 -5.27 9.27
CA SER A 561 -3.28 -6.40 8.88
C SER A 561 -4.75 -6.07 8.62
N VAL A 562 -5.36 -6.82 7.70
CA VAL A 562 -6.81 -6.72 7.44
C VAL A 562 -7.68 -7.14 8.63
N LYS A 563 -7.12 -7.90 9.58
CA LYS A 563 -7.82 -8.32 10.80
C LYS A 563 -7.90 -7.20 11.83
N HIS A 564 -6.91 -6.32 11.84
CA HIS A 564 -6.80 -5.19 12.75
C HIS A 564 -7.00 -3.89 11.96
N ARG A 565 -8.18 -3.74 11.36
CA ARG A 565 -8.58 -2.52 10.66
C ARG A 565 -10.00 -2.12 11.02
N SER A 566 -10.26 -0.83 10.97
CA SER A 566 -11.58 -0.23 11.05
C SER A 566 -11.96 0.37 9.70
N ALA A 567 -13.27 0.46 9.44
CA ALA A 567 -13.80 1.10 8.26
C ALA A 567 -14.45 2.43 8.63
N LEU A 568 -14.06 3.51 7.96
CA LEU A 568 -14.65 4.83 8.06
C LEU A 568 -15.42 5.12 6.77
N MET A 569 -16.70 5.48 6.91
CA MET A 569 -17.52 5.78 5.73
C MET A 569 -17.08 7.08 5.06
N GLY A 570 -16.75 6.99 3.76
CA GLY A 570 -16.50 8.14 2.91
C GLY A 570 -17.43 8.15 1.69
N VAL A 571 -17.28 9.13 0.82
CA VAL A 571 -17.97 9.16 -0.47
C VAL A 571 -16.98 9.61 -1.54
N GLY A 572 -16.27 8.63 -2.10
CA GLY A 572 -15.17 8.89 -2.99
C GLY A 572 -14.12 9.74 -2.29
N SER A 573 -13.58 9.26 -1.16
CA SER A 573 -12.63 10.01 -0.37
C SER A 573 -11.33 10.23 -1.16
N ALA A 574 -11.04 11.51 -1.43
CA ALA A 574 -9.90 11.96 -2.22
C ALA A 574 -8.75 12.50 -1.35
N GLY A 575 -8.84 12.34 -0.04
CA GLY A 575 -7.81 12.79 0.89
C GLY A 575 -8.06 12.29 2.30
N ALA A 576 -6.98 12.21 3.08
CA ALA A 576 -7.00 11.94 4.51
C ALA A 576 -6.01 12.87 5.22
N SER A 577 -6.46 13.58 6.24
CA SER A 577 -5.63 14.45 7.08
C SER A 577 -5.84 14.12 8.56
N VAL A 578 -4.83 14.31 9.37
CA VAL A 578 -4.82 13.98 10.80
C VAL A 578 -4.37 15.18 11.62
N SER A 579 -5.10 15.52 12.67
CA SER A 579 -4.72 16.52 13.67
C SER A 579 -5.64 16.39 14.89
N ASP A 580 -5.21 16.88 16.05
CA ASP A 580 -6.07 17.08 17.23
C ASP A 580 -6.83 18.40 17.08
N LEU A 581 -7.99 18.37 16.41
CA LEU A 581 -8.76 19.56 16.01
C LEU A 581 -9.56 20.18 17.17
N ASP A 582 -10.03 19.33 18.09
CA ASP A 582 -10.80 19.79 19.26
C ASP A 582 -9.96 19.87 20.53
N GLN A 583 -8.68 19.59 20.43
CA GLN A 583 -7.67 19.68 21.49
C GLN A 583 -8.02 18.82 22.72
N ASP A 584 -8.54 17.61 22.47
CA ASP A 584 -8.85 16.65 23.52
C ASP A 584 -7.73 15.63 23.78
N GLY A 585 -6.65 15.68 22.96
CA GLY A 585 -5.47 14.83 23.08
C GLY A 585 -5.53 13.54 22.26
N TYR A 586 -6.62 13.30 21.51
CA TYR A 586 -6.75 12.21 20.57
C TYR A 586 -6.77 12.78 19.14
N LEU A 587 -6.09 12.09 18.23
CA LEU A 587 -5.98 12.56 16.86
C LEU A 587 -7.27 12.28 16.07
N ASP A 588 -7.79 13.33 15.42
CA ASP A 588 -8.95 13.28 14.56
C ASP A 588 -8.57 13.00 13.12
N VAL A 589 -9.48 12.40 12.35
CA VAL A 589 -9.29 12.08 10.93
C VAL A 589 -10.28 12.84 10.08
N ILE A 590 -9.76 13.62 9.11
CA ILE A 590 -10.57 14.24 8.07
C ILE A 590 -10.54 13.36 6.83
N LEU A 591 -11.69 12.88 6.37
CA LEU A 591 -11.85 12.26 5.06
C LEU A 591 -12.45 13.26 4.08
N SER A 592 -11.64 13.71 3.12
CA SER A 592 -12.03 14.69 2.11
C SER A 592 -12.74 14.02 0.94
N ASN A 593 -14.02 14.26 0.76
CA ASN A 593 -14.82 13.65 -0.31
C ASN A 593 -14.63 14.38 -1.65
N SER A 594 -14.68 13.64 -2.75
CA SER A 594 -14.45 14.15 -4.11
C SER A 594 -15.50 15.19 -4.55
N PRO A 595 -15.07 16.26 -5.25
CA PRO A 595 -15.98 17.23 -5.85
C PRO A 595 -16.80 16.66 -7.02
N ARG A 596 -16.40 15.53 -7.61
CA ARG A 596 -17.07 14.90 -8.77
C ARG A 596 -18.35 14.16 -8.42
N ILE A 597 -18.68 14.02 -7.14
CA ILE A 597 -19.86 13.28 -6.70
C ILE A 597 -21.09 14.21 -6.72
N GLN A 598 -22.06 13.85 -7.54
CA GLN A 598 -23.36 14.52 -7.55
C GLN A 598 -24.29 13.86 -6.52
N ASP A 599 -24.89 14.65 -5.67
CA ASP A 599 -26.23 14.67 -5.13
C ASP A 599 -26.51 14.54 -3.65
N THR A 600 -25.91 13.82 -2.78
CA THR A 600 -26.51 13.70 -1.43
C THR A 600 -25.60 13.93 -0.24
N ILE A 601 -24.30 13.78 -0.42
CA ILE A 601 -23.32 14.01 0.65
C ILE A 601 -22.49 15.25 0.31
N LYS A 602 -22.55 16.26 1.17
CA LYS A 602 -22.19 17.62 0.79
C LYS A 602 -20.80 18.06 1.24
N GLY A 603 -19.89 17.18 1.60
CA GLY A 603 -18.59 17.69 2.05
C GLY A 603 -17.67 16.64 2.62
N ALA A 604 -16.64 17.09 3.35
CA ALA A 604 -15.70 16.24 4.08
C ALA A 604 -16.31 15.77 5.40
N PHE A 605 -15.81 14.65 5.92
CA PHE A 605 -16.17 14.12 7.23
C PHE A 605 -15.01 14.25 8.20
N ILE A 606 -15.28 14.66 9.44
CA ILE A 606 -14.33 14.61 10.54
C ILE A 606 -14.75 13.47 11.46
N TYR A 607 -13.87 12.50 11.65
CA TYR A 607 -14.00 11.44 12.62
C TYR A 607 -13.20 11.81 13.86
N TRP A 608 -13.91 12.01 14.96
CA TRP A 608 -13.32 12.44 16.22
C TRP A 608 -12.59 11.27 16.89
N GLY A 609 -11.36 11.52 17.27
CA GLY A 609 -10.53 10.56 17.99
C GLY A 609 -11.07 10.25 19.39
N SER A 610 -10.72 9.09 19.92
CA SER A 610 -11.05 8.69 21.30
C SER A 610 -10.20 7.48 21.74
N PRO A 611 -10.12 7.18 23.04
CA PRO A 611 -9.38 6.01 23.51
C PRO A 611 -9.86 4.67 22.95
N ASP A 612 -11.09 4.61 22.48
CA ASP A 612 -11.72 3.42 21.90
C ASP A 612 -11.67 3.44 20.34
N GLY A 613 -10.90 4.37 19.75
CA GLY A 613 -10.87 4.63 18.33
C GLY A 613 -12.02 5.49 17.85
N PHE A 614 -12.51 5.28 16.61
CA PHE A 614 -13.50 6.13 15.95
C PHE A 614 -14.91 5.58 16.05
N VAL A 615 -15.87 6.41 16.44
CA VAL A 615 -17.30 6.09 16.41
C VAL A 615 -17.89 6.58 15.09
N VAL A 616 -18.20 5.68 14.16
CA VAL A 616 -18.62 6.00 12.76
C VAL A 616 -19.85 6.92 12.70
N THR A 617 -20.72 6.87 13.71
CA THR A 617 -21.94 7.70 13.79
C THR A 617 -21.73 9.05 14.48
N ASP A 618 -20.62 9.23 15.20
CA ASP A 618 -20.23 10.49 15.83
C ASP A 618 -19.15 11.17 15.00
N ARG A 619 -19.58 11.90 13.97
CA ARG A 619 -18.68 12.60 13.04
C ARG A 619 -19.18 14.01 12.75
N GLY A 620 -18.22 14.90 12.48
CA GLY A 620 -18.47 16.22 11.94
C GLY A 620 -18.65 16.18 10.42
N GLU A 621 -19.39 17.15 9.87
CA GLU A 621 -19.54 17.34 8.42
C GLU A 621 -19.17 18.78 8.04
N ILE A 622 -18.24 18.92 7.08
CA ILE A 622 -17.83 20.21 6.53
C ILE A 622 -18.34 20.31 5.07
N PRO A 623 -19.06 21.37 4.68
CA PRO A 623 -19.65 21.48 3.34
C PRO A 623 -18.61 21.84 2.24
N SER A 624 -17.36 21.44 2.38
CA SER A 624 -16.29 21.59 1.41
C SER A 624 -15.79 20.23 0.89
N ARG A 625 -15.26 20.22 -0.31
CA ARG A 625 -14.81 19.02 -1.05
C ARG A 625 -13.42 19.27 -1.64
N GLY A 626 -12.66 18.24 -1.82
CA GLY A 626 -11.29 18.27 -2.33
C GLY A 626 -10.30 17.92 -1.22
N THR A 627 -9.01 18.03 -1.49
CA THR A 627 -7.97 17.79 -0.50
C THR A 627 -7.99 18.84 0.61
N SER A 628 -7.65 18.45 1.83
CA SER A 628 -7.59 19.34 2.99
C SER A 628 -6.16 19.49 3.49
N THR A 629 -5.82 20.69 3.96
CA THR A 629 -4.57 21.00 4.65
C THR A 629 -4.91 21.60 6.00
N ILE A 630 -4.11 21.34 7.02
CA ILE A 630 -4.32 21.80 8.39
C ILE A 630 -3.17 22.70 8.81
N ALA A 631 -3.47 23.90 9.31
CA ALA A 631 -2.50 24.82 9.90
C ALA A 631 -3.21 25.90 10.71
N ASP A 632 -2.54 26.48 11.71
CA ASP A 632 -3.02 27.68 12.43
C ASP A 632 -2.66 28.93 11.63
N LEU A 633 -3.53 29.32 10.68
CA LEU A 633 -3.30 30.47 9.80
C LEU A 633 -3.49 31.82 10.50
N ASN A 634 -4.22 31.82 11.59
CA ASN A 634 -4.54 33.03 12.33
C ASN A 634 -3.70 33.18 13.59
N GLU A 635 -2.78 32.25 13.86
CA GLU A 635 -1.84 32.25 15.00
C GLU A 635 -2.57 32.37 16.37
N ASP A 636 -3.74 31.70 16.50
CA ASP A 636 -4.50 31.70 17.75
C ASP A 636 -4.28 30.44 18.59
N GLY A 637 -3.41 29.54 18.11
CA GLY A 637 -3.07 28.26 18.73
C GLY A 637 -4.08 27.15 18.45
N LYS A 638 -4.99 27.34 17.48
CA LYS A 638 -6.01 26.37 17.10
C LYS A 638 -5.84 25.97 15.63
N PRO A 639 -5.85 24.70 15.30
CA PRO A 639 -5.75 24.27 13.93
C PRO A 639 -6.94 24.72 13.08
N ASP A 640 -6.66 25.35 11.93
CA ASP A 640 -7.65 25.68 10.91
C ASP A 640 -7.64 24.61 9.80
N ILE A 641 -8.77 24.43 9.12
CA ILE A 641 -8.89 23.48 7.99
C ILE A 641 -9.02 24.27 6.68
N ILE A 642 -8.14 23.98 5.71
CA ILE A 642 -8.10 24.67 4.43
C ILE A 642 -8.48 23.68 3.32
N PHE A 643 -9.43 24.04 2.47
CA PHE A 643 -9.83 23.25 1.30
C PHE A 643 -9.57 24.02 0.00
N GLY A 644 -8.95 23.36 -0.97
CA GLY A 644 -8.98 23.78 -2.38
C GLY A 644 -10.24 23.25 -3.09
N GLY A 645 -10.79 23.99 -4.05
CA GLY A 645 -11.97 23.51 -4.78
C GLY A 645 -12.51 24.46 -5.84
N GLU A 646 -13.62 24.04 -6.46
CA GLU A 646 -14.27 24.82 -7.52
C GLU A 646 -14.74 26.22 -7.09
N LYS A 647 -15.13 26.35 -5.83
CA LYS A 647 -15.59 27.62 -5.25
C LYS A 647 -14.45 28.54 -4.84
N GLY A 648 -13.22 28.09 -4.88
CA GLY A 648 -12.02 28.75 -4.37
C GLY A 648 -11.49 28.07 -3.11
N VAL A 649 -10.42 28.63 -2.57
CA VAL A 649 -9.83 28.17 -1.32
C VAL A 649 -10.70 28.63 -0.14
N GLN A 650 -11.14 27.66 0.65
CA GLN A 650 -12.03 27.85 1.78
C GLN A 650 -11.28 27.54 3.08
N ILE A 651 -11.25 28.48 4.00
CA ILE A 651 -10.61 28.34 5.31
C ILE A 651 -11.72 28.25 6.37
N TYR A 652 -11.74 27.16 7.13
CA TYR A 652 -12.60 26.98 8.30
C TYR A 652 -11.77 27.22 9.55
N TRP A 653 -12.11 28.32 10.27
CA TRP A 653 -11.37 28.75 11.44
C TRP A 653 -11.68 27.89 12.66
N GLY A 654 -10.63 27.23 13.20
CA GLY A 654 -10.71 26.44 14.43
C GLY A 654 -10.93 27.32 15.66
N ASP A 655 -11.45 26.74 16.73
CA ASP A 655 -11.57 27.34 18.07
C ASP A 655 -11.27 26.32 19.19
N GLY A 656 -10.70 25.18 18.82
CA GLY A 656 -10.45 24.08 19.74
C GLY A 656 -11.74 23.39 20.18
N SER A 657 -12.78 23.43 19.35
CA SER A 657 -14.04 22.70 19.57
C SER A 657 -14.44 21.97 18.30
N ARG A 658 -15.39 21.05 18.39
CA ARG A 658 -15.95 20.29 17.25
C ARG A 658 -16.81 21.12 16.28
N ASN A 659 -16.67 22.46 16.27
CA ASN A 659 -17.53 23.36 15.51
C ASN A 659 -16.80 23.98 14.29
N PHE A 660 -16.84 23.27 13.17
CA PHE A 660 -16.39 23.76 11.86
C PHE A 660 -17.61 24.02 10.95
N SER A 661 -18.19 25.21 11.03
CA SER A 661 -19.42 25.57 10.30
C SER A 661 -19.20 26.66 9.26
N GLU A 662 -20.13 26.80 8.29
CA GLU A 662 -20.10 27.87 7.27
C GLU A 662 -20.04 29.29 7.86
N ASN A 663 -20.51 29.48 9.08
CA ASN A 663 -20.46 30.79 9.75
C ASN A 663 -19.04 31.16 10.21
N ARG A 664 -18.13 30.21 10.23
CA ARG A 664 -16.72 30.40 10.60
C ARG A 664 -15.77 30.22 9.40
N GLN A 665 -16.29 30.40 8.19
CA GLN A 665 -15.56 30.22 6.95
C GLN A 665 -15.11 31.55 6.35
N SER A 666 -13.95 31.54 5.71
CA SER A 666 -13.49 32.59 4.80
C SER A 666 -13.17 31.99 3.44
N ILE A 667 -13.37 32.76 2.37
CA ILE A 667 -13.00 32.35 1.00
C ILE A 667 -11.88 33.29 0.54
N VAL A 668 -10.78 32.71 0.10
CA VAL A 668 -9.64 33.45 -0.47
C VAL A 668 -10.04 33.96 -1.86
N PRO A 669 -9.92 35.26 -2.15
CA PRO A 669 -10.39 35.83 -3.43
C PRO A 669 -9.57 35.34 -4.62
N ASP A 670 -10.19 35.21 -5.79
CA ASP A 670 -9.61 34.82 -7.10
C ASP A 670 -8.94 33.44 -7.11
N THR A 671 -9.45 32.50 -6.31
CA THR A 671 -8.88 31.15 -6.17
C THR A 671 -9.81 30.02 -6.69
N ALA A 672 -10.82 30.33 -7.49
CA ALA A 672 -11.70 29.31 -8.04
C ALA A 672 -10.94 28.31 -8.91
N GLY A 673 -11.23 26.99 -8.74
CA GLY A 673 -10.62 25.89 -9.49
C GLY A 673 -9.20 25.51 -9.02
N ILE A 674 -8.83 25.88 -7.81
CA ILE A 674 -7.60 25.39 -7.16
C ILE A 674 -7.76 23.90 -6.82
N SER A 675 -6.78 23.09 -7.19
CA SER A 675 -6.80 21.64 -6.96
C SER A 675 -6.14 21.21 -5.66
N SER A 676 -5.09 21.93 -5.22
CA SER A 676 -4.38 21.64 -3.98
C SER A 676 -3.87 22.94 -3.33
N VAL A 677 -3.75 22.89 -2.03
CA VAL A 677 -3.21 23.98 -1.18
C VAL A 677 -2.10 23.41 -0.32
N GLU A 678 -0.95 24.06 -0.34
CA GLU A 678 0.15 23.82 0.60
C GLU A 678 0.38 25.08 1.42
N VAL A 679 0.92 24.92 2.63
CA VAL A 679 1.13 26.01 3.58
C VAL A 679 2.58 26.03 4.02
N ALA A 680 3.24 27.20 3.93
CA ALA A 680 4.58 27.42 4.43
C ALA A 680 4.87 28.92 4.57
N ASP A 681 5.85 29.31 5.39
CA ASP A 681 6.41 30.67 5.45
C ASP A 681 7.59 30.78 4.46
N LEU A 682 7.29 31.04 3.18
CA LEU A 682 8.27 31.09 2.09
C LEU A 682 9.22 32.31 2.17
N ASN A 683 8.75 33.41 2.75
CA ASN A 683 9.49 34.68 2.80
C ASN A 683 10.12 34.95 4.18
N ARG A 684 9.94 34.04 5.13
CA ARG A 684 10.45 34.08 6.50
C ARG A 684 9.99 35.29 7.29
N ASP A 685 8.75 35.77 7.04
CA ASP A 685 8.14 36.85 7.78
C ASP A 685 7.32 36.41 9.00
N ARG A 686 7.26 35.08 9.23
CA ARG A 686 6.53 34.41 10.30
C ARG A 686 5.01 34.41 10.13
N HIS A 687 4.53 34.72 8.93
CA HIS A 687 3.14 34.54 8.55
C HIS A 687 3.06 33.43 7.50
N LEU A 688 2.14 32.52 7.67
CA LEU A 688 2.02 31.39 6.75
C LEU A 688 1.44 31.84 5.41
N ASP A 689 2.11 31.45 4.33
CA ASP A 689 1.70 31.70 2.96
C ASP A 689 0.87 30.53 2.42
N LEU A 690 -0.02 30.79 1.48
CA LEU A 690 -0.77 29.75 0.78
C LEU A 690 -0.17 29.54 -0.61
N ILE A 691 0.31 28.33 -0.87
CA ILE A 691 0.82 27.88 -2.17
C ILE A 691 -0.29 27.10 -2.87
N LEU A 692 -0.81 27.67 -3.95
CA LEU A 692 -2.03 27.22 -4.61
C LEU A 692 -1.72 26.66 -5.99
N THR A 693 -2.23 25.47 -6.29
CA THR A 693 -2.03 24.80 -7.58
C THR A 693 -3.32 24.60 -8.34
N ARG A 694 -3.20 24.58 -9.68
CA ARG A 694 -4.33 24.37 -10.59
C ARG A 694 -3.95 23.40 -11.69
N GLY A 695 -4.61 22.24 -11.76
CA GLY A 695 -4.29 21.19 -12.72
C GLY A 695 -4.73 21.48 -14.15
N ILE A 696 -5.84 22.19 -14.33
CA ILE A 696 -6.40 22.60 -15.63
C ILE A 696 -7.00 23.99 -15.52
N ASP A 697 -6.67 24.86 -16.46
CA ASP A 697 -7.33 26.16 -16.61
C ASP A 697 -7.91 26.31 -18.01
N LYS A 698 -9.24 26.45 -18.11
CA LYS A 698 -9.97 26.61 -19.37
C LYS A 698 -9.61 25.58 -20.46
N GLY A 699 -9.33 24.34 -20.03
CA GLY A 699 -8.92 23.25 -20.89
C GLY A 699 -7.43 23.18 -21.22
N SER A 700 -6.64 24.15 -20.80
CA SER A 700 -5.17 24.13 -20.89
C SER A 700 -4.55 23.39 -19.72
N ARG A 701 -3.48 22.64 -19.98
CA ARG A 701 -2.62 22.04 -18.97
C ARG A 701 -1.45 22.94 -18.58
N LEU A 702 -1.07 23.86 -19.42
CA LEU A 702 -0.17 24.94 -19.01
C LEU A 702 -0.98 25.88 -18.13
N THR A 703 -0.68 25.89 -16.84
CA THR A 703 -1.43 26.58 -15.80
C THR A 703 -0.52 27.49 -14.98
N THR A 704 -1.14 28.29 -14.12
CA THR A 704 -0.43 29.18 -13.21
C THR A 704 -0.74 28.77 -11.79
N GLY A 705 0.29 28.48 -10.99
CA GLY A 705 0.23 28.40 -9.55
C GLY A 705 0.38 29.79 -8.92
N PHE A 706 -0.06 29.93 -7.67
CA PHE A 706 -0.07 31.19 -6.96
C PHE A 706 0.51 31.02 -5.56
N VAL A 707 1.28 32.03 -5.11
CA VAL A 707 1.61 32.21 -3.71
C VAL A 707 0.82 33.42 -3.20
N TYR A 708 -0.07 33.22 -2.26
CA TYR A 708 -0.77 34.27 -1.52
C TYR A 708 -0.02 34.47 -0.21
N TRP A 709 0.57 35.67 -0.10
CA TRP A 709 1.40 36.02 1.04
C TRP A 709 0.59 36.24 2.31
N GLY A 710 1.01 35.58 3.38
CA GLY A 710 0.54 35.84 4.73
C GLY A 710 0.85 37.24 5.19
N ASN A 711 0.21 37.69 6.23
CA ASN A 711 0.46 39.01 6.78
C ASN A 711 -0.13 39.18 8.19
N SER A 712 0.35 40.19 8.93
CA SER A 712 -0.10 40.50 10.29
C SER A 712 -1.60 40.82 10.43
N GLN A 713 -2.32 41.07 9.32
CA GLN A 713 -3.77 41.21 9.33
C GLN A 713 -4.51 39.84 9.18
N LYS A 714 -3.76 38.76 8.99
CA LYS A 714 -4.30 37.41 8.83
C LYS A 714 -5.32 37.32 7.68
N LYS A 715 -5.01 37.97 6.55
CA LYS A 715 -5.86 38.06 5.36
C LYS A 715 -5.05 37.83 4.11
N TYR A 716 -5.57 36.95 3.28
CA TYR A 716 -5.02 36.65 1.96
C TYR A 716 -5.72 37.49 0.90
N VAL A 717 -4.93 38.26 0.12
CA VAL A 717 -5.45 39.15 -0.91
C VAL A 717 -4.80 38.87 -2.26
N SER A 718 -5.54 38.99 -3.35
CA SER A 718 -5.00 38.79 -4.70
C SER A 718 -3.94 39.81 -5.13
N LYS A 719 -3.98 41.00 -4.58
CA LYS A 719 -3.03 42.04 -4.90
C LYS A 719 -1.68 41.74 -4.28
N GLY A 720 -0.66 41.55 -5.12
CA GLY A 720 0.71 41.29 -4.67
C GLY A 720 1.07 39.79 -4.58
N ARG A 721 0.13 38.88 -4.87
CA ARG A 721 0.45 37.44 -5.00
C ARG A 721 1.56 37.22 -6.02
N THR A 722 2.35 36.18 -5.83
CA THR A 722 3.34 35.74 -6.82
C THR A 722 2.74 34.65 -7.69
N GLU A 723 3.07 34.65 -8.98
CA GLU A 723 2.62 33.66 -9.95
C GLU A 723 3.80 32.83 -10.48
N PHE A 724 3.63 31.51 -10.55
CA PHE A 724 4.62 30.60 -11.11
C PHE A 724 3.99 29.66 -12.16
N GLU A 725 4.75 29.28 -13.17
CA GLU A 725 4.25 28.46 -14.27
C GLU A 725 4.26 26.99 -13.89
N THR A 726 3.18 26.27 -14.22
CA THR A 726 3.02 24.85 -13.98
C THR A 726 2.46 24.17 -15.21
N GLU A 727 2.61 22.85 -15.31
CA GLU A 727 2.12 22.07 -16.42
C GLU A 727 1.33 20.84 -15.94
N GLY A 728 0.00 20.99 -15.89
CA GLY A 728 -0.89 19.97 -15.37
C GLY A 728 -0.60 19.58 -13.92
N LEU A 729 -0.12 20.52 -13.13
CA LEU A 729 0.28 20.33 -11.75
C LEU A 729 -0.91 19.91 -10.89
N ILE A 730 -0.71 18.87 -10.10
CA ILE A 730 -1.74 18.36 -9.20
C ILE A 730 -1.47 18.81 -7.77
N THR A 731 -0.27 18.54 -7.26
CA THR A 731 0.19 18.96 -5.92
C THR A 731 1.55 19.66 -6.03
N VAL A 732 1.94 20.34 -4.98
CA VAL A 732 3.26 20.93 -4.82
C VAL A 732 3.83 20.47 -3.49
N THR A 733 5.14 20.29 -3.43
CA THR A 733 5.85 20.02 -2.18
C THR A 733 6.82 21.16 -1.89
N VAL A 734 7.00 21.47 -0.63
CA VAL A 734 7.88 22.50 -0.15
C VAL A 734 9.05 21.89 0.61
N GLY A 735 10.28 22.31 0.33
CA GLY A 735 11.47 21.85 1.04
C GLY A 735 12.70 22.65 0.63
N ASP A 736 13.72 22.71 1.47
CA ASP A 736 15.01 23.35 1.15
C ASP A 736 15.91 22.28 0.50
N VAL A 737 15.83 22.13 -0.82
CA VAL A 737 16.51 21.05 -1.56
C VAL A 737 17.99 21.33 -1.81
N ASN A 738 18.40 22.58 -1.70
CA ASN A 738 19.79 23.01 -1.92
C ASN A 738 20.51 23.42 -0.63
N GLN A 739 19.82 23.33 0.51
CA GLN A 739 20.31 23.67 1.85
C GLN A 739 20.85 25.12 1.97
N ASP A 740 20.26 26.06 1.21
CA ASP A 740 20.59 27.48 1.31
C ASP A 740 19.78 28.22 2.39
N GLY A 741 18.86 27.46 3.04
CA GLY A 741 18.01 27.94 4.09
C GLY A 741 16.73 28.60 3.60
N TRP A 742 16.47 28.70 2.32
CA TRP A 742 15.20 29.16 1.74
C TRP A 742 14.38 27.97 1.25
N LEU A 743 13.07 28.07 1.39
CA LEU A 743 12.17 27.01 0.94
C LEU A 743 12.00 27.05 -0.58
N ASP A 744 12.13 25.89 -1.20
CA ASP A 744 11.98 25.65 -2.62
C ASP A 744 10.62 25.00 -2.91
N LEU A 745 10.11 25.10 -4.15
CA LEU A 745 8.89 24.47 -4.59
C LEU A 745 9.18 23.38 -5.60
N ILE A 746 8.76 22.16 -5.33
CA ILE A 746 8.81 21.02 -6.24
C ILE A 746 7.43 20.87 -6.88
N CYS A 747 7.38 21.02 -8.21
CA CYS A 747 6.16 21.07 -9.00
C CYS A 747 6.10 19.91 -10.01
N PRO A 748 5.63 18.70 -9.64
CA PRO A 748 5.48 17.57 -10.55
C PRO A 748 4.46 17.87 -11.64
N SER A 749 4.81 17.54 -12.90
CA SER A 749 3.92 17.77 -14.04
C SER A 749 3.22 16.48 -14.45
N TYR A 750 1.88 16.52 -14.57
CA TYR A 750 1.08 15.33 -14.88
C TYR A 750 1.01 15.02 -16.37
N ASN A 751 0.82 16.00 -17.22
CA ASN A 751 0.89 15.85 -18.66
C ASN A 751 0.97 17.21 -19.38
N THR A 752 1.57 17.19 -20.57
CA THR A 752 1.69 18.36 -21.45
C THR A 752 0.45 18.58 -22.33
N GLY A 753 -0.57 17.75 -22.19
CA GLY A 753 -1.70 17.64 -23.13
C GLY A 753 -1.47 16.62 -24.24
N SER A 754 -0.23 16.38 -24.65
CA SER A 754 0.15 15.44 -25.73
C SER A 754 1.09 14.32 -25.26
N SER A 755 1.78 14.48 -24.13
CA SER A 755 2.79 13.54 -23.63
C SER A 755 2.62 13.29 -22.12
N ARG A 756 3.02 12.11 -21.68
CA ARG A 756 3.15 11.71 -20.26
C ARG A 756 4.61 11.75 -19.79
N ALA A 757 5.56 11.74 -20.70
CA ALA A 757 6.94 12.11 -20.39
C ALA A 757 6.95 13.62 -20.12
N THR A 758 7.13 13.98 -18.86
CA THR A 758 7.00 15.34 -18.33
C THR A 758 8.29 15.75 -17.63
N MET A 759 8.36 17.03 -17.29
CA MET A 759 9.44 17.56 -16.46
C MET A 759 8.85 18.11 -15.15
N THR A 760 9.37 17.65 -14.05
CA THR A 760 9.10 18.27 -12.74
C THR A 760 9.93 19.52 -12.61
N ARG A 761 9.30 20.65 -12.34
CA ARG A 761 9.98 21.94 -12.13
C ARG A 761 10.29 22.14 -10.66
N VAL A 762 11.52 22.50 -10.35
CA VAL A 762 11.96 22.85 -9.00
C VAL A 762 12.33 24.34 -9.01
N TYR A 763 11.53 25.17 -8.33
CA TYR A 763 11.77 26.62 -8.17
C TYR A 763 12.54 26.85 -6.88
N LEU A 764 13.74 27.42 -6.99
CA LEU A 764 14.57 27.73 -5.83
C LEU A 764 14.12 29.04 -5.17
N GLY A 765 13.92 28.95 -3.88
CA GLY A 765 13.61 30.09 -3.02
C GLY A 765 14.76 31.08 -2.89
N GLY A 766 14.56 32.14 -2.11
CA GLY A 766 15.58 33.12 -1.80
C GLY A 766 15.00 34.41 -1.26
N PRO A 767 15.85 35.39 -0.89
CA PRO A 767 15.44 36.62 -0.20
C PRO A 767 14.45 37.47 -0.99
N ASP A 768 14.42 37.33 -2.30
CA ASP A 768 13.48 38.04 -3.19
C ASP A 768 12.26 37.18 -3.56
N GLY A 769 12.01 36.08 -2.84
CA GLY A 769 10.98 35.11 -3.13
C GLY A 769 11.34 34.21 -4.30
N LEU A 770 10.31 33.59 -4.94
CA LEU A 770 10.46 32.71 -6.07
C LEU A 770 10.80 33.47 -7.36
N SER A 771 11.69 32.89 -8.19
CA SER A 771 12.08 33.48 -9.48
C SER A 771 12.14 32.42 -10.57
N LYS A 772 11.60 32.74 -11.75
CA LYS A 772 11.72 31.89 -12.95
C LYS A 772 13.17 31.67 -13.40
N ASN A 773 14.09 32.52 -13.01
CA ASN A 773 15.50 32.42 -13.35
C ASN A 773 16.29 31.51 -12.39
N ARG A 774 15.67 31.09 -11.29
CA ARG A 774 16.25 30.17 -10.31
C ARG A 774 15.40 28.90 -10.27
N MET A 775 15.48 28.11 -11.33
CA MET A 775 14.81 26.83 -11.40
C MET A 775 15.63 25.84 -12.20
N PHE A 776 15.36 24.56 -11.94
CA PHE A 776 15.82 23.43 -12.76
C PHE A 776 14.67 22.45 -13.00
N GLU A 777 14.88 21.50 -13.91
CA GLU A 777 13.87 20.53 -14.28
C GLU A 777 14.42 19.10 -14.14
N LEU A 778 13.58 18.18 -13.62
CA LEU A 778 13.87 16.76 -13.51
C LEU A 778 12.87 15.96 -14.36
N PRO A 779 13.34 15.00 -15.18
CA PRO A 779 12.45 14.11 -15.91
C PRO A 779 11.45 13.37 -15.01
N SER A 780 10.19 13.25 -15.46
CA SER A 780 9.14 12.50 -14.77
C SER A 780 8.17 11.86 -15.77
N ASN A 781 7.34 10.94 -15.29
CA ASN A 781 6.29 10.30 -16.07
C ASN A 781 4.94 10.55 -15.42
N ALA A 782 4.21 11.55 -15.92
CA ALA A 782 2.93 11.96 -15.36
C ALA A 782 3.00 12.13 -13.82
N GLY A 783 3.91 13.01 -13.35
CA GLY A 783 4.12 13.27 -11.92
C GLY A 783 2.83 13.71 -11.22
N THR A 784 2.47 13.06 -10.13
CA THR A 784 1.26 13.34 -9.35
C THR A 784 1.55 13.89 -7.97
N GLY A 785 2.73 13.61 -7.43
CA GLY A 785 3.16 14.05 -6.12
C GLY A 785 4.68 14.06 -6.02
N SER A 786 5.19 14.53 -4.92
CA SER A 786 6.62 14.53 -4.60
C SER A 786 6.85 14.55 -3.09
N MET A 787 8.08 14.25 -2.71
CA MET A 787 8.53 14.20 -1.33
C MET A 787 9.99 14.68 -1.29
N VAL A 788 10.37 15.40 -0.25
CA VAL A 788 11.74 15.87 -0.02
C VAL A 788 12.21 15.37 1.34
N ALA A 789 13.27 14.59 1.37
CA ALA A 789 13.92 14.11 2.58
C ALA A 789 15.32 13.57 2.28
N ASP A 790 16.13 13.34 3.28
CA ASP A 790 17.41 12.62 3.16
C ASP A 790 17.14 11.12 3.35
N PHE A 791 16.92 10.41 2.23
CA PHE A 791 16.53 8.98 2.24
C PHE A 791 17.71 8.04 2.51
N ASN A 792 18.93 8.45 2.19
CA ASN A 792 20.13 7.62 2.29
C ASN A 792 21.07 8.03 3.42
N HIS A 793 20.71 9.04 4.21
CA HIS A 793 21.48 9.57 5.34
C HIS A 793 22.86 10.13 4.95
N ASP A 794 22.98 10.73 3.76
CA ASP A 794 24.24 11.32 3.32
C ASP A 794 24.34 12.83 3.65
N GLY A 795 23.29 13.40 4.21
CA GLY A 795 23.20 14.79 4.64
C GLY A 795 22.73 15.74 3.54
N TYR A 796 22.39 15.26 2.36
CA TYR A 796 21.76 16.05 1.29
C TYR A 796 20.28 15.69 1.19
N ALA A 797 19.46 16.66 0.81
CA ALA A 797 18.06 16.40 0.52
C ALA A 797 17.92 15.69 -0.81
N ASP A 798 17.07 14.65 -0.86
CA ASP A 798 16.69 13.91 -2.06
C ASP A 798 15.27 14.29 -2.48
N ILE A 799 14.90 14.02 -3.74
CA ILE A 799 13.56 14.29 -4.26
C ILE A 799 12.95 13.01 -4.82
N LEU A 800 11.89 12.51 -4.16
CA LEU A 800 11.02 11.51 -4.75
C LEU A 800 9.98 12.20 -5.63
N ILE A 801 9.82 11.74 -6.88
CA ILE A 801 8.73 12.13 -7.77
C ILE A 801 7.84 10.90 -7.99
N ILE A 802 6.58 11.03 -7.59
CA ILE A 802 5.57 9.98 -7.73
C ILE A 802 5.01 10.05 -9.15
N CYS A 803 5.24 8.98 -9.92
CA CYS A 803 4.86 8.88 -11.32
C CYS A 803 3.62 7.99 -11.50
N HIS A 804 2.61 8.49 -12.22
CA HIS A 804 1.33 7.81 -12.39
C HIS A 804 1.25 6.94 -13.63
N ARG A 805 1.87 7.36 -14.74
CA ARG A 805 1.79 6.66 -16.03
C ARG A 805 3.08 6.78 -16.82
N SER A 806 3.46 5.69 -17.50
CA SER A 806 4.48 5.76 -18.53
C SER A 806 3.95 6.50 -19.77
N GLU A 807 4.88 6.96 -20.66
CA GLU A 807 4.51 7.62 -21.93
C GLU A 807 3.70 6.72 -22.86
N GLY A 808 3.79 5.42 -22.68
CA GLY A 808 3.26 4.45 -23.62
C GLY A 808 4.17 4.25 -24.85
N ASN A 809 3.86 3.26 -25.68
CA ASN A 809 4.61 3.03 -26.90
C ASN A 809 4.16 4.04 -27.97
N PRO A 810 5.02 4.99 -28.40
CA PRO A 810 4.66 5.98 -29.42
C PRO A 810 4.30 5.38 -30.77
N ASN A 811 4.63 4.11 -31.01
CA ASN A 811 4.29 3.39 -32.24
C ASN A 811 2.91 2.70 -32.16
N LYS A 812 2.14 2.89 -31.10
CA LYS A 812 0.87 2.21 -30.84
C LYS A 812 -0.30 3.21 -30.85
N ILE A 813 -1.06 3.24 -31.93
CA ILE A 813 -2.28 4.06 -32.03
C ILE A 813 -3.29 3.60 -30.95
N GLY A 814 -3.63 4.51 -30.01
CA GLY A 814 -4.60 4.26 -28.94
C GLY A 814 -4.00 3.74 -27.63
N SER A 815 -2.69 3.60 -27.47
CA SER A 815 -2.07 3.36 -26.18
C SER A 815 -2.03 4.66 -25.38
N PHE A 816 -2.99 4.85 -24.48
CA PHE A 816 -2.79 5.74 -23.35
C PHE A 816 -1.73 5.09 -22.45
N GLY A 817 -0.79 5.86 -21.92
CA GLY A 817 0.33 5.34 -21.14
C GLY A 817 -0.09 4.34 -20.06
N ASP A 818 0.78 3.38 -19.81
CA ASP A 818 0.54 2.30 -18.86
C ASP A 818 0.62 2.82 -17.41
N HIS A 819 -0.21 2.31 -16.52
CA HIS A 819 -0.12 2.58 -15.09
C HIS A 819 0.98 1.74 -14.40
N VAL A 820 1.50 0.70 -15.05
CA VAL A 820 2.73 0.05 -14.63
C VAL A 820 3.89 0.96 -15.03
N THR A 821 4.47 1.61 -14.07
CA THR A 821 5.52 2.62 -14.26
C THR A 821 6.49 2.60 -13.09
N GLU A 822 7.51 3.42 -13.15
CA GLU A 822 8.43 3.67 -12.05
C GLU A 822 8.24 5.09 -11.53
N SER A 823 8.25 5.25 -10.21
CA SER A 823 8.48 6.52 -9.55
C SER A 823 9.99 6.77 -9.41
N TYR A 824 10.41 8.02 -9.43
CA TYR A 824 11.83 8.39 -9.50
C TYR A 824 12.29 9.03 -8.21
N LEU A 825 13.27 8.41 -7.54
CA LEU A 825 13.97 8.99 -6.39
C LEU A 825 15.29 9.56 -6.88
N TYR A 826 15.37 10.89 -6.99
CA TYR A 826 16.55 11.63 -7.37
C TYR A 826 17.43 11.89 -6.17
N TRP A 827 18.68 11.48 -6.26
CA TRP A 827 19.65 11.64 -5.20
C TRP A 827 20.29 13.03 -5.26
N GLY A 828 20.23 13.72 -4.13
CA GLY A 828 20.93 14.99 -3.92
C GLY A 828 22.45 14.80 -3.81
N GLY A 829 23.17 15.90 -3.72
CA GLY A 829 24.61 15.87 -3.53
C GLY A 829 25.24 17.25 -3.67
N PRO A 830 26.56 17.37 -3.48
CA PRO A 830 27.27 18.65 -3.50
C PRO A 830 27.17 19.39 -4.83
N ASP A 831 26.91 18.68 -5.92
CA ASP A 831 26.74 19.24 -7.28
C ASP A 831 25.26 19.45 -7.66
N GLY A 832 24.34 19.31 -6.67
CA GLY A 832 22.91 19.36 -6.88
C GLY A 832 22.35 18.08 -7.54
N PHE A 833 21.18 18.20 -8.17
CA PHE A 833 20.45 17.08 -8.76
C PHE A 833 20.84 16.83 -10.23
N GLN A 834 20.97 15.55 -10.61
CA GLN A 834 21.26 15.14 -11.99
C GLN A 834 20.20 14.17 -12.49
N ALA A 835 19.75 14.34 -13.74
CA ALA A 835 18.68 13.55 -14.34
C ALA A 835 18.93 12.03 -14.38
N ASN A 836 20.19 11.63 -14.41
CA ASN A 836 20.63 10.23 -14.44
C ASN A 836 21.06 9.67 -13.08
N HIS A 837 21.08 10.51 -12.03
CA HIS A 837 21.41 10.08 -10.66
C HIS A 837 20.13 9.86 -9.87
N ARG A 838 19.48 8.74 -10.15
CA ARG A 838 18.20 8.38 -9.53
C ARG A 838 18.03 6.87 -9.38
N SER A 839 17.16 6.48 -8.44
CA SER A 839 16.58 5.14 -8.36
C SER A 839 15.19 5.11 -8.97
N GLU A 840 14.83 3.99 -9.59
CA GLU A 840 13.53 3.75 -10.19
C GLU A 840 12.76 2.74 -9.34
N ILE A 841 11.61 3.14 -8.82
CA ILE A 841 10.80 2.36 -7.86
C ILE A 841 9.52 1.93 -8.56
N PRO A 842 9.30 0.62 -8.79
CA PRO A 842 8.13 0.11 -9.48
C PRO A 842 6.83 0.40 -8.74
N VAL A 843 5.86 1.01 -9.44
CA VAL A 843 4.54 1.40 -8.90
C VAL A 843 3.43 1.08 -9.90
N ARG A 844 2.18 1.15 -9.44
CA ARG A 844 0.98 0.92 -10.26
C ARG A 844 0.04 2.11 -10.24
N GLY A 845 0.44 3.18 -10.92
CA GLY A 845 -0.36 4.37 -11.13
C GLY A 845 -0.83 5.05 -9.85
N PRO A 846 0.05 5.37 -8.88
CA PRO A 846 -0.35 6.09 -7.69
C PRO A 846 -0.95 7.45 -8.06
N HIS A 847 -2.03 7.83 -7.39
CA HIS A 847 -2.65 9.13 -7.47
C HIS A 847 -2.36 9.91 -6.21
N PHE A 848 -2.05 11.17 -6.32
CA PHE A 848 -2.02 12.15 -5.23
C PHE A 848 -1.44 11.64 -3.90
N ASP A 849 -0.33 10.98 -3.92
CA ASP A 849 0.42 10.86 -2.69
C ASP A 849 1.01 12.25 -2.44
N SER A 850 0.18 13.17 -1.95
CA SER A 850 0.63 14.40 -1.36
C SER A 850 1.22 14.04 -0.02
N VAL A 851 2.46 13.69 -0.02
CA VAL A 851 3.15 13.41 1.22
C VAL A 851 3.40 14.74 1.89
N VAL A 852 2.62 15.02 2.91
CA VAL A 852 2.82 16.20 3.73
C VAL A 852 4.14 16.03 4.45
N ASP A 853 5.09 16.90 4.15
CA ASP A 853 6.37 16.98 4.80
C ASP A 853 6.22 17.06 6.33
N LEU A 854 7.07 16.33 7.07
CA LEU A 854 7.12 16.40 8.54
C LEU A 854 7.78 17.67 9.08
N GLY A 855 8.38 18.49 8.22
CA GLY A 855 9.10 19.68 8.65
C GLY A 855 8.21 20.71 9.32
N ASN A 856 8.83 21.63 10.03
CA ASN A 856 8.19 22.81 10.56
C ASN A 856 7.68 23.68 9.41
N ILE A 857 6.40 24.03 9.40
CA ILE A 857 5.78 24.81 8.32
C ILE A 857 6.34 26.25 8.17
N TYR A 858 7.04 26.74 9.18
CA TYR A 858 7.72 28.04 9.11
C TYR A 858 9.12 27.98 8.51
N ASP A 859 9.85 26.87 8.66
CA ASP A 859 11.23 26.73 8.17
C ASP A 859 11.53 25.36 7.55
N ARG A 860 10.55 24.47 7.55
CA ARG A 860 10.65 23.09 7.08
C ARG A 860 11.86 22.32 7.64
N SER A 861 12.39 22.79 8.78
CA SER A 861 13.33 22.03 9.57
C SER A 861 12.61 20.95 10.37
N PHE A 862 13.36 19.98 10.88
CA PHE A 862 12.84 18.99 11.79
C PHE A 862 12.96 19.39 13.26
N ASP A 863 13.05 20.71 13.52
CA ASP A 863 13.05 21.32 14.86
C ASP A 863 11.64 21.86 15.17
N PHE A 864 11.00 21.30 16.17
CA PHE A 864 9.65 21.68 16.59
C PHE A 864 9.69 22.33 17.95
N HIS A 865 8.88 23.36 18.15
CA HIS A 865 8.90 24.14 19.37
C HIS A 865 7.59 24.04 20.13
N TYR A 866 7.69 23.74 21.42
CA TYR A 866 6.59 23.92 22.37
C TYR A 866 6.98 25.00 23.36
N ILE A 867 6.09 25.98 23.58
CA ILE A 867 6.26 27.07 24.52
C ILE A 867 5.27 26.86 25.66
N SER A 868 5.76 26.77 26.89
CA SER A 868 4.93 26.53 28.06
C SER A 868 3.96 27.68 28.36
N SER A 869 2.97 27.42 29.20
CA SER A 869 2.23 28.50 29.89
C SER A 869 3.19 29.41 30.67
N ALA A 870 2.78 30.63 30.95
CA ALA A 870 3.55 31.58 31.75
C ALA A 870 3.39 31.24 33.24
N PHE A 871 4.50 31.17 33.99
CA PHE A 871 4.49 30.89 35.43
C PHE A 871 5.01 32.03 36.26
N GLU A 872 4.27 32.45 37.29
CA GLU A 872 4.68 33.47 38.25
C GLU A 872 5.39 32.84 39.46
N TYR A 873 6.67 33.15 39.66
CA TYR A 873 7.46 32.59 40.75
C TYR A 873 7.74 33.59 41.88
N GLY A 874 7.27 34.86 41.76
CA GLY A 874 7.35 35.88 42.78
C GLY A 874 8.78 36.25 43.15
N SER A 875 9.13 36.21 44.44
CA SER A 875 10.45 36.61 44.98
C SER A 875 11.47 35.47 44.98
N LEU A 876 11.08 34.27 44.64
CA LEU A 876 11.98 33.11 44.55
C LEU A 876 12.90 33.26 43.32
N LYS A 877 13.92 32.41 43.23
CA LYS A 877 14.83 32.38 42.05
C LYS A 877 14.76 31.03 41.39
N PRO A 878 14.50 30.96 40.06
CA PRO A 878 14.65 29.73 39.32
C PRO A 878 16.10 29.19 39.48
N SER A 879 16.24 27.94 39.85
CA SER A 879 17.54 27.31 40.12
C SER A 879 17.92 26.22 39.11
N ASP A 880 17.02 25.35 38.78
CA ASP A 880 17.34 24.19 37.97
C ASP A 880 16.18 23.87 37.01
N ILE A 881 16.51 23.36 35.83
CA ILE A 881 15.54 22.75 34.90
C ILE A 881 15.91 21.28 34.68
N THR A 882 14.89 20.41 34.75
CA THR A 882 15.01 18.98 34.46
C THR A 882 13.82 18.54 33.62
N TRP A 883 14.01 17.48 32.85
CA TRP A 883 12.95 16.88 32.03
C TRP A 883 13.17 15.40 31.82
N GLN A 884 12.11 14.68 31.43
CA GLN A 884 12.13 13.30 31.00
C GLN A 884 11.47 13.18 29.64
N GLY A 885 11.94 12.23 28.84
CA GLY A 885 11.42 11.96 27.50
C GLY A 885 12.26 10.93 26.78
N GLU A 886 11.75 10.50 25.63
CA GLU A 886 12.41 9.54 24.76
C GLU A 886 13.09 10.28 23.60
N THR A 887 14.32 9.90 23.24
CA THR A 887 15.07 10.51 22.14
C THR A 887 15.67 9.41 21.24
N PRO A 888 14.82 8.62 20.53
CA PRO A 888 15.32 7.53 19.70
C PRO A 888 16.07 8.03 18.46
N HIS A 889 16.94 7.20 17.89
CA HIS A 889 17.59 7.39 16.58
C HIS A 889 18.28 8.76 16.38
N ASN A 890 18.99 9.28 17.41
CA ASN A 890 19.63 10.59 17.41
C ASN A 890 18.68 11.80 17.32
N SER A 891 17.40 11.59 17.63
CA SER A 891 16.52 12.72 17.94
C SER A 891 16.94 13.36 19.26
N SER A 892 16.52 14.59 19.53
CA SER A 892 16.93 15.30 20.75
C SER A 892 15.85 16.21 21.32
N ILE A 893 15.96 16.49 22.61
CA ILE A 893 15.15 17.45 23.34
C ILE A 893 16.09 18.47 23.99
N ALA A 894 15.86 19.75 23.73
CA ALA A 894 16.59 20.84 24.31
C ALA A 894 15.65 21.93 24.84
N PHE A 895 16.15 22.81 25.68
CA PHE A 895 15.33 23.86 26.29
C PHE A 895 15.94 25.23 26.16
N GLN A 896 15.09 26.24 26.22
CA GLN A 896 15.44 27.63 26.46
C GLN A 896 14.48 28.23 27.47
N ILE A 897 14.94 29.22 28.19
CA ILE A 897 14.19 29.91 29.23
C ILE A 897 14.11 31.40 28.86
N ARG A 898 12.99 32.04 29.15
CA ARG A 898 12.86 33.49 29.18
C ARG A 898 12.17 33.95 30.45
N THR A 899 12.55 35.10 30.96
CA THR A 899 11.98 35.66 32.16
C THR A 899 11.64 37.17 31.96
N ALA A 900 10.69 37.69 32.74
CA ALA A 900 10.26 39.07 32.67
C ALA A 900 9.72 39.52 34.04
N SER A 901 9.60 40.85 34.24
CA SER A 901 9.02 41.42 35.44
C SER A 901 7.48 41.30 35.51
N ASN A 902 6.83 40.96 34.40
CA ASN A 902 5.39 40.68 34.30
C ASN A 902 5.10 39.76 33.12
N GLN A 903 3.92 39.19 33.10
CA GLN A 903 3.51 38.24 32.09
C GLN A 903 3.61 38.77 30.64
N LYS A 904 3.16 40.02 30.44
CA LYS A 904 3.20 40.65 29.12
C LYS A 904 4.63 40.87 28.61
N GLY A 905 5.59 41.11 29.52
CA GLY A 905 7.01 41.28 29.18
C GLY A 905 7.63 39.98 28.61
N LEU A 906 7.06 38.80 28.91
CA LEU A 906 7.55 37.53 28.34
C LEU A 906 7.44 37.52 26.80
N GLN A 907 6.45 38.15 26.20
CA GLN A 907 6.25 38.18 24.75
C GLN A 907 7.44 38.76 23.97
N THR A 908 8.14 39.71 24.57
CA THR A 908 9.32 40.38 23.97
C THR A 908 10.65 39.95 24.59
N ALA A 909 10.61 39.12 25.65
CA ALA A 909 11.80 38.64 26.31
C ALA A 909 12.57 37.64 25.42
N ARG A 910 13.92 37.76 25.42
CA ARG A 910 14.78 36.89 24.63
C ARG A 910 14.94 35.51 25.30
N TRP A 911 14.99 34.49 24.48
CA TRP A 911 15.28 33.11 24.89
C TRP A 911 16.77 32.96 25.23
N SER A 912 17.05 32.25 26.32
CA SER A 912 18.40 32.01 26.85
C SER A 912 18.61 30.55 27.20
N GLY A 913 19.81 30.06 27.04
CA GLY A 913 20.30 28.77 27.47
C GLY A 913 21.56 28.87 28.35
N THR A 914 22.41 27.87 28.33
CA THR A 914 23.62 27.76 29.16
C THR A 914 24.63 28.91 28.98
N GLY A 915 24.79 29.38 27.76
CA GLY A 915 25.73 30.46 27.39
C GLY A 915 25.08 31.84 27.29
N GLY A 916 23.82 32.00 27.68
CA GLY A 916 23.06 33.26 27.58
C GLY A 916 22.11 33.27 26.37
N PHE A 917 21.83 34.46 25.80
CA PHE A 917 20.85 34.60 24.73
C PHE A 917 21.18 33.79 23.46
N GLY A 918 20.18 33.11 22.95
CA GLY A 918 20.30 32.31 21.71
C GLY A 918 20.94 30.92 21.89
N THR A 919 21.46 30.57 23.09
CA THR A 919 21.97 29.23 23.38
C THR A 919 20.85 28.33 23.96
N ILE A 920 21.11 27.03 24.10
CA ILE A 920 20.14 26.02 24.56
C ILE A 920 20.67 25.29 25.80
N TYR A 921 19.75 24.63 26.52
CA TYR A 921 20.04 23.62 27.51
C TYR A 921 19.84 22.24 26.87
N GLU A 922 20.92 21.48 26.71
CA GLU A 922 20.88 20.12 26.10
C GLU A 922 20.72 19.02 27.15
N HIS A 923 20.99 19.34 28.41
CA HIS A 923 20.89 18.39 29.53
C HIS A 923 20.28 19.07 30.75
N PRO A 924 19.60 18.34 31.66
CA PRO A 924 19.15 18.83 32.95
C PRO A 924 20.29 19.51 33.71
N GLN A 925 20.09 20.75 34.13
CA GLN A 925 21.13 21.53 34.80
C GLN A 925 20.61 22.83 35.44
N ALA A 926 21.52 23.50 36.13
CA ALA A 926 21.24 24.81 36.76
C ALA A 926 20.92 25.90 35.73
N LEU A 927 19.96 26.75 36.03
CA LEU A 927 19.56 27.89 35.24
C LEU A 927 20.53 29.08 35.47
N HIS A 928 20.94 29.70 34.38
CA HIS A 928 21.88 30.80 34.37
C HIS A 928 21.32 32.03 33.64
N TYR A 929 21.98 33.21 33.83
CA TYR A 929 21.68 34.48 33.11
C TYR A 929 20.27 35.01 33.33
N LEU A 930 19.64 34.75 34.51
CA LEU A 930 18.33 35.24 34.89
C LEU A 930 18.43 36.59 35.63
N SER A 931 17.55 37.53 35.32
CA SER A 931 17.50 38.81 36.04
C SER A 931 16.88 38.66 37.42
N PRO A 932 17.49 39.21 38.47
CA PRO A 932 16.95 39.11 39.84
C PRO A 932 15.65 39.90 40.05
N GLU A 933 15.31 40.84 39.12
CA GLU A 933 14.09 41.63 39.17
C GLU A 933 12.89 41.02 38.46
N HIS A 934 13.12 39.87 37.80
CA HIS A 934 12.06 39.18 37.08
C HIS A 934 11.27 38.30 38.07
N THR A 935 9.97 38.17 37.82
CA THR A 935 9.03 37.35 38.64
C THR A 935 8.22 36.36 37.83
N TRP A 936 8.35 36.41 36.49
CA TRP A 936 7.68 35.53 35.55
C TRP A 936 8.67 34.76 34.71
N ILE A 937 8.37 33.50 34.43
CA ILE A 937 9.18 32.60 33.64
C ILE A 937 8.33 31.87 32.61
N GLN A 938 8.97 31.49 31.53
CA GLN A 938 8.44 30.62 30.51
C GLN A 938 9.60 29.78 29.94
N TYR A 939 9.36 28.52 29.63
CA TYR A 939 10.32 27.72 28.91
C TYR A 939 9.87 27.47 27.47
N ARG A 940 10.81 27.16 26.59
CA ARG A 940 10.57 26.60 25.27
C ARG A 940 11.30 25.28 25.18
N ALA A 941 10.55 24.17 24.94
CA ALA A 941 11.11 22.91 24.54
C ALA A 941 11.36 22.92 23.02
N ILE A 942 12.51 22.42 22.62
CA ILE A 942 12.92 22.25 21.22
C ILE A 942 13.04 20.76 21.01
N LEU A 943 12.09 20.18 20.24
CA LEU A 943 12.06 18.79 19.86
C LEU A 943 12.66 18.70 18.46
N LYS A 944 13.76 17.96 18.32
CA LYS A 944 14.43 17.75 17.04
C LYS A 944 14.32 16.30 16.64
N SER A 945 13.69 16.05 15.51
CA SER A 945 13.59 14.71 14.91
C SER A 945 14.97 14.17 14.53
N SER A 946 15.03 12.87 14.22
CA SER A 946 16.22 12.24 13.64
C SER A 946 16.71 13.02 12.40
N PRO A 947 17.97 12.91 12.00
CA PRO A 947 18.53 13.71 10.90
C PRO A 947 17.77 13.61 9.57
N ASN A 948 17.10 12.49 9.32
CA ASN A 948 16.24 12.28 8.15
C ASN A 948 14.75 12.60 8.40
N GLY A 949 14.37 13.01 9.62
CA GLY A 949 12.98 13.31 9.98
C GLY A 949 12.08 12.08 10.24
N ALA A 950 12.61 10.85 10.15
CA ALA A 950 11.80 9.64 10.27
C ALA A 950 11.23 9.43 11.68
N VAL A 951 12.04 9.73 12.71
CA VAL A 951 11.68 9.48 14.11
C VAL A 951 11.79 10.75 14.92
N SER A 952 10.84 10.95 15.82
CA SER A 952 10.73 12.16 16.64
C SER A 952 10.87 11.84 18.12
N PRO A 953 11.39 12.81 18.91
CA PRO A 953 11.45 12.65 20.36
C PRO A 953 10.05 12.81 20.98
N VAL A 954 9.88 12.27 22.18
CA VAL A 954 8.65 12.40 22.98
C VAL A 954 9.03 13.04 24.30
N LEU A 955 8.42 14.18 24.65
CA LEU A 955 8.63 14.86 25.94
C LEU A 955 7.52 14.47 26.90
N GLU A 956 7.89 13.92 28.08
CA GLU A 956 6.94 13.42 29.08
C GLU A 956 6.72 14.37 30.24
N ASN A 957 7.75 15.03 30.71
CA ASN A 957 7.61 16.01 31.80
C ASN A 957 8.72 17.05 31.79
N VAL A 958 8.42 18.17 32.41
CA VAL A 958 9.38 19.27 32.66
C VAL A 958 9.25 19.74 34.11
N THR A 959 10.35 19.97 34.76
CA THR A 959 10.37 20.45 36.16
C THR A 959 11.34 21.62 36.27
N ILE A 960 10.87 22.76 36.82
CA ILE A 960 11.68 23.89 37.22
C ILE A 960 11.63 24.05 38.73
N THR A 961 12.78 24.11 39.33
CA THR A 961 12.94 24.29 40.79
C THR A 961 13.26 25.75 41.12
N PHE A 962 12.70 26.26 42.19
CA PHE A 962 12.92 27.63 42.68
C PHE A 962 13.43 27.58 44.11
N ARG A 963 14.34 28.49 44.40
CA ARG A 963 14.96 28.65 45.74
C ARG A 963 14.89 30.08 46.28
#